data_42aec36760587d2bd8777804c9c59007
#
_entry.id   42aec36760587d2bd8777804c9c59007
#
_cell.length_a   1.000
_cell.length_b   1.000
_cell.length_c   1.000
_cell.angle_alpha   90.00
_cell.angle_beta   90.00
_cell.angle_gamma   90.00
#
_symmetry.space_group_name_H-M   'P 1'
#
loop_
_entity.id
_entity.type
_entity.pdbx_description
1 polymer ?
#
loop_
_entity_poly.entity_id
_entity_poly.type
_entity_poly.pdbx_seq_one_letter_code
_entity_poly.pdbx_strand_id
1 'polypeptide(L)'
;MCSEDADGVLQTARVAARGDVTSVLALPGFAQRGEMLVHNHPSGALDPSDADLAVAARLHDDGIGFAIVDNVASRLYVVVEVPRYVEQTPLDLERIAFDLGPDGAVARAHQRYEDRPSQRDMAELIAQAYNDGGVALLEAGTGIGKSLGYLVPALRWAAANGERTVVSTNTINLQKQLVRKDLPFLARAITDQPVRFALLKGWRNYLCLARLEQARASGSSLFEDELHHELDAIAAWARRTSDGSMSDLTERPSPEVWDEVSAEPDLCTRVQCPHFDSCFLFKARRAAAQADVIVANHHLLLADIAVRRASQNWDEAAVLPSYRRLVIDEGHHLEDAAAAHLGMSVTRGGLQRLFNRLERRGGRGLLPTLVARLRGNRDLLSEASLELIDARLAPSVRSARDKTSILFDVLDEVLAQSGQPVLRLTDEFAVHPVWKGGLRVSLENTLGELGVLDEGLSMVRERLEGSARTEDAGGPMLGEMRAVSRRLQSAGDALREALDPTPGAETVRWIEARGRDRAVAVASVPLDLAPILRDDLFSRLKTTIVTSATLAAEGRFDFMAGRLGLTASELEPVTRILPSPFDYARQALLAIPTDTPAPNRDPERHAHALVRILLDVADAADGGVFVLFTSHREVRRAAELLRAKNVERRWPLLVHGEDGRDRLLTRFQESGRAVLLGTTSFWEGVDVPGDPLRALLLAKIPFRVPTEPLTAARCEAIEQRGGDPFAEYMVP
;
A
#
# COMPACT_ATOMS: atom_id res chain seq x y z
N MET A 1 -0.51 -39.44 -13.92
CA MET A 1 -1.60 -39.01 -13.03
C MET A 1 -1.60 -39.89 -11.81
N CYS A 2 -1.60 -39.29 -10.67
CA CYS A 2 -1.62 -39.98 -9.37
C CYS A 2 -2.75 -39.42 -8.53
N SER A 3 -3.42 -40.26 -7.74
CA SER A 3 -4.27 -39.82 -6.64
C SER A 3 -3.41 -39.61 -5.39
N GLU A 4 -3.78 -38.65 -4.55
CA GLU A 4 -3.12 -38.39 -3.27
C GLU A 4 -4.06 -38.81 -2.14
N ASP A 5 -3.53 -39.52 -1.14
CA ASP A 5 -4.30 -39.90 0.06
C ASP A 5 -4.26 -38.80 1.13
N ALA A 6 -4.95 -39.04 2.27
CA ALA A 6 -5.05 -38.07 3.36
C ALA A 6 -3.68 -37.70 3.99
N ASP A 7 -2.70 -38.59 3.87
CA ASP A 7 -1.34 -38.40 4.38
C ASP A 7 -0.37 -37.77 3.38
N GLY A 8 -0.86 -37.40 2.18
CA GLY A 8 -0.06 -36.79 1.11
C GLY A 8 0.76 -37.80 0.30
N VAL A 9 0.44 -39.09 0.40
CA VAL A 9 1.14 -40.13 -0.34
C VAL A 9 0.46 -40.36 -1.68
N LEU A 10 1.25 -40.32 -2.76
CA LEU A 10 0.75 -40.59 -4.11
C LEU A 10 0.42 -42.07 -4.28
N GLN A 11 -0.84 -42.34 -4.53
CA GLN A 11 -1.38 -43.67 -4.80
C GLN A 11 -1.66 -43.81 -6.32
N THR A 12 -1.82 -45.03 -6.78
CA THR A 12 -2.29 -45.39 -8.13
C THR A 12 -1.81 -44.48 -9.26
N ALA A 13 -0.63 -44.78 -9.83
CA ALA A 13 -0.10 -44.05 -10.99
C ALA A 13 -0.71 -44.59 -12.30
N ARG A 14 -1.27 -43.72 -13.14
CA ARG A 14 -1.65 -44.05 -14.53
C ARG A 14 -0.90 -43.19 -15.52
N VAL A 15 -0.37 -43.80 -16.59
CA VAL A 15 0.30 -43.07 -17.65
C VAL A 15 -0.75 -42.36 -18.53
N ALA A 16 -0.66 -41.04 -18.61
CA ALA A 16 -1.55 -40.24 -19.42
C ALA A 16 -1.03 -39.97 -20.82
N ALA A 17 0.26 -39.65 -20.96
CA ALA A 17 0.92 -39.39 -22.22
C ALA A 17 2.40 -39.76 -22.17
N ARG A 18 3.01 -39.95 -23.33
CA ARG A 18 4.45 -40.01 -23.50
C ARG A 18 4.88 -38.93 -24.48
N GLY A 19 5.85 -38.12 -24.09
CA GLY A 19 6.43 -37.06 -24.90
C GLY A 19 7.76 -37.45 -25.52
N ASP A 20 8.29 -36.57 -26.34
CA ASP A 20 9.65 -36.59 -26.84
C ASP A 20 10.57 -35.70 -25.99
N VAL A 21 11.78 -35.40 -26.49
CA VAL A 21 12.75 -34.52 -25.80
C VAL A 21 12.32 -33.04 -25.72
N THR A 22 11.25 -32.63 -26.42
CA THR A 22 10.85 -31.24 -26.54
C THR A 22 9.42 -30.95 -26.06
N SER A 23 8.54 -31.96 -26.09
CA SER A 23 7.13 -31.73 -25.74
C SER A 23 6.39 -32.99 -25.28
N VAL A 24 5.39 -32.76 -24.41
CA VAL A 24 4.39 -33.75 -24.00
C VAL A 24 3.01 -33.19 -24.31
N LEU A 25 2.17 -33.98 -24.94
CA LEU A 25 0.79 -33.60 -25.20
C LEU A 25 -0.04 -33.76 -23.91
N ALA A 26 -0.39 -32.65 -23.28
CA ALA A 26 -1.36 -32.65 -22.18
C ALA A 26 -2.77 -32.48 -22.76
N LEU A 27 -3.57 -33.53 -22.74
CA LEU A 27 -4.96 -33.49 -23.20
C LEU A 27 -5.87 -32.91 -22.11
N PRO A 28 -6.68 -31.86 -22.40
CA PRO A 28 -7.67 -31.36 -21.46
C PRO A 28 -8.64 -32.46 -21.03
N GLY A 29 -8.98 -32.53 -19.72
CA GLY A 29 -9.91 -33.49 -19.16
C GLY A 29 -9.32 -34.87 -18.83
N PHE A 30 -8.00 -35.08 -18.97
CA PHE A 30 -7.37 -36.36 -18.61
C PHE A 30 -7.12 -36.52 -17.11
N ALA A 31 -6.99 -35.41 -16.37
CA ALA A 31 -6.89 -35.39 -14.93
C ALA A 31 -8.23 -35.02 -14.31
N GLN A 32 -8.53 -35.64 -13.18
CA GLN A 32 -9.70 -35.32 -12.38
C GLN A 32 -9.31 -34.44 -11.19
N ARG A 33 -10.25 -33.63 -10.73
CA ARG A 33 -10.09 -32.84 -9.52
C ARG A 33 -9.66 -33.71 -8.35
N GLY A 34 -8.63 -33.30 -7.62
CA GLY A 34 -8.06 -34.11 -6.53
C GLY A 34 -6.93 -35.04 -6.95
N GLU A 35 -6.57 -35.09 -8.23
CA GLU A 35 -5.40 -35.83 -8.72
C GLU A 35 -4.18 -34.93 -8.84
N MET A 36 -2.97 -35.52 -8.86
CA MET A 36 -1.70 -34.85 -9.17
C MET A 36 -1.19 -35.31 -10.52
N LEU A 37 -0.92 -34.38 -11.41
CA LEU A 37 -0.17 -34.64 -12.64
C LEU A 37 1.33 -34.64 -12.31
N VAL A 38 1.97 -35.74 -12.59
CA VAL A 38 3.43 -35.89 -12.40
C VAL A 38 4.08 -36.11 -13.76
N HIS A 39 5.13 -35.36 -14.09
CA HIS A 39 5.92 -35.58 -15.28
C HIS A 39 7.43 -35.57 -14.94
N ASN A 40 8.26 -36.05 -15.87
CA ASN A 40 9.70 -35.98 -15.76
C ASN A 40 10.30 -35.18 -16.91
N HIS A 41 11.41 -34.53 -16.67
CA HIS A 41 12.22 -33.92 -17.71
C HIS A 41 13.17 -34.95 -18.32
N PRO A 42 13.47 -34.90 -19.64
CA PRO A 42 14.45 -35.77 -20.26
C PRO A 42 15.84 -35.67 -19.59
N SER A 43 16.21 -34.49 -19.09
CA SER A 43 17.44 -34.21 -18.34
C SER A 43 17.48 -34.85 -16.95
N GLY A 44 16.30 -35.24 -16.40
CA GLY A 44 16.15 -35.65 -15.00
C GLY A 44 16.18 -34.48 -14.00
N ALA A 45 16.24 -33.22 -14.47
CA ALA A 45 16.17 -32.02 -13.62
C ALA A 45 14.76 -31.88 -13.00
N LEU A 46 14.71 -31.43 -11.75
CA LEU A 46 13.48 -31.23 -11.00
C LEU A 46 12.99 -29.78 -11.05
N ASP A 47 13.82 -28.85 -11.51
CA ASP A 47 13.48 -27.45 -11.57
C ASP A 47 12.40 -27.18 -12.63
N PRO A 48 11.29 -26.50 -12.27
CA PRO A 48 10.21 -26.22 -13.20
C PRO A 48 10.64 -25.19 -14.25
N SER A 49 10.32 -25.43 -15.52
CA SER A 49 10.41 -24.45 -16.60
C SER A 49 9.26 -23.46 -16.56
N ASP A 50 9.37 -22.34 -17.30
CA ASP A 50 8.26 -21.38 -17.44
C ASP A 50 6.99 -22.05 -18.02
N ALA A 51 7.14 -23.05 -18.89
CA ALA A 51 6.05 -23.84 -19.43
C ALA A 51 5.38 -24.71 -18.33
N ASP A 52 6.18 -25.31 -17.45
CA ASP A 52 5.67 -26.10 -16.32
C ASP A 52 4.89 -25.23 -15.34
N LEU A 53 5.39 -24.04 -15.05
CA LEU A 53 4.69 -23.07 -14.18
C LEU A 53 3.35 -22.63 -14.79
N ALA A 54 3.30 -22.41 -16.11
CA ALA A 54 2.05 -22.07 -16.80
C ALA A 54 1.02 -23.22 -16.80
N VAL A 55 1.50 -24.46 -16.93
CA VAL A 55 0.66 -25.66 -16.84
C VAL A 55 0.18 -25.88 -15.41
N ALA A 56 1.08 -25.75 -14.44
CA ALA A 56 0.77 -25.90 -13.02
C ALA A 56 -0.32 -24.92 -12.57
N ALA A 57 -0.26 -23.64 -13.00
CA ALA A 57 -1.27 -22.64 -12.70
C ALA A 57 -2.67 -23.04 -13.21
N ARG A 58 -2.76 -23.51 -14.47
CA ARG A 58 -4.03 -23.97 -15.04
C ARG A 58 -4.60 -25.20 -14.34
N LEU A 59 -3.75 -26.16 -14.02
CA LEU A 59 -4.16 -27.40 -13.32
C LEU A 59 -4.64 -27.09 -11.91
N HIS A 60 -4.01 -26.13 -11.23
CA HIS A 60 -4.44 -25.71 -9.90
C HIS A 60 -5.85 -25.11 -9.91
N ASP A 61 -6.19 -24.27 -10.90
CA ASP A 61 -7.53 -23.73 -11.08
C ASP A 61 -8.58 -24.85 -11.27
N ASP A 62 -8.18 -25.93 -11.94
CA ASP A 62 -9.00 -27.13 -12.13
C ASP A 62 -9.01 -28.06 -10.89
N GLY A 63 -8.30 -27.69 -9.84
CA GLY A 63 -8.20 -28.50 -8.61
C GLY A 63 -7.26 -29.71 -8.72
N ILE A 64 -6.23 -29.63 -9.56
CA ILE A 64 -5.27 -30.69 -9.85
C ILE A 64 -3.88 -30.21 -9.42
N GLY A 65 -3.14 -31.05 -8.71
CA GLY A 65 -1.75 -30.79 -8.36
C GLY A 65 -0.79 -31.04 -9.53
N PHE A 66 0.41 -30.48 -9.44
CA PHE A 66 1.46 -30.63 -10.46
C PHE A 66 2.82 -30.85 -9.82
N ALA A 67 3.55 -31.90 -10.26
CA ALA A 67 4.86 -32.21 -9.73
C ALA A 67 5.81 -32.74 -10.82
N ILE A 68 7.11 -32.59 -10.56
CA ILE A 68 8.19 -33.06 -11.43
C ILE A 68 8.95 -34.17 -10.69
N VAL A 69 9.14 -35.30 -11.35
CA VAL A 69 9.86 -36.46 -10.81
C VAL A 69 11.16 -36.67 -11.59
N ASP A 70 12.21 -37.13 -10.91
CA ASP A 70 13.45 -37.53 -11.59
C ASP A 70 13.26 -38.84 -12.41
N ASN A 71 14.18 -39.11 -13.34
CA ASN A 71 14.07 -40.25 -14.28
C ASN A 71 14.09 -41.62 -13.61
N VAL A 72 14.47 -41.72 -12.36
CA VAL A 72 14.52 -42.98 -11.56
C VAL A 72 13.43 -43.00 -10.47
N ALA A 73 12.54 -42.01 -10.44
CA ALA A 73 11.45 -41.86 -9.47
C ALA A 73 11.92 -41.90 -8.00
N SER A 74 13.09 -41.34 -7.73
CA SER A 74 13.69 -41.29 -6.40
C SER A 74 13.45 -39.94 -5.69
N ARG A 75 13.20 -38.87 -6.45
CA ARG A 75 12.92 -37.52 -5.92
C ARG A 75 11.79 -36.90 -6.69
N LEU A 76 10.92 -36.18 -5.94
CA LEU A 76 9.78 -35.45 -6.46
C LEU A 76 9.88 -34.00 -6.04
N TYR A 77 9.64 -33.10 -6.97
CA TYR A 77 9.45 -31.67 -6.70
C TYR A 77 7.98 -31.32 -6.95
N VAL A 78 7.27 -30.95 -5.91
CA VAL A 78 5.86 -30.51 -6.03
C VAL A 78 5.87 -29.04 -6.43
N VAL A 79 5.42 -28.75 -7.63
CA VAL A 79 5.27 -27.38 -8.16
C VAL A 79 4.03 -26.74 -7.57
N VAL A 80 2.91 -27.48 -7.56
CA VAL A 80 1.62 -27.09 -6.98
C VAL A 80 1.01 -28.31 -6.33
N GLU A 81 0.63 -28.20 -5.06
CA GLU A 81 -0.06 -29.26 -4.35
C GLU A 81 -1.49 -29.48 -4.87
N VAL A 82 -2.03 -30.67 -4.69
CA VAL A 82 -3.45 -30.93 -4.94
C VAL A 82 -4.26 -30.05 -4.01
N PRO A 83 -5.13 -29.16 -4.52
CA PRO A 83 -5.98 -28.35 -3.65
C PRO A 83 -6.88 -29.26 -2.82
N ARG A 84 -6.62 -29.35 -1.52
CA ARG A 84 -7.47 -30.11 -0.61
C ARG A 84 -8.79 -29.35 -0.46
N TYR A 85 -9.90 -29.97 -0.85
CA TYR A 85 -11.21 -29.47 -0.53
C TYR A 85 -11.48 -29.74 0.96
N VAL A 86 -11.10 -28.79 1.80
CA VAL A 86 -11.48 -28.79 3.19
C VAL A 86 -12.94 -28.31 3.24
N GLU A 87 -13.85 -29.17 3.64
CA GLU A 87 -15.24 -28.78 3.89
C GLU A 87 -15.22 -27.67 4.95
N GLN A 88 -15.67 -26.48 4.57
CA GLN A 88 -15.64 -25.34 5.47
C GLN A 88 -16.77 -25.47 6.49
N THR A 89 -16.44 -25.30 7.75
CA THR A 89 -17.40 -25.24 8.84
C THR A 89 -18.02 -23.84 8.88
N PRO A 90 -19.33 -23.70 8.63
CA PRO A 90 -19.99 -22.40 8.68
C PRO A 90 -19.96 -21.84 10.11
N LEU A 91 -19.92 -20.51 10.20
CA LEU A 91 -20.06 -19.80 11.46
C LEU A 91 -21.50 -19.89 11.96
N ASP A 92 -21.65 -20.19 13.22
CA ASP A 92 -22.95 -20.12 13.94
C ASP A 92 -23.23 -18.64 14.28
N LEU A 93 -24.25 -18.05 13.64
CA LEU A 93 -24.62 -16.65 13.79
C LEU A 93 -25.07 -16.32 15.22
N GLU A 94 -25.84 -17.21 15.85
CA GLU A 94 -26.31 -17.05 17.23
C GLU A 94 -25.10 -17.01 18.20
N ARG A 95 -24.13 -17.86 17.95
CA ARG A 95 -22.87 -17.87 18.73
C ARG A 95 -22.08 -16.59 18.56
N ILE A 96 -21.99 -16.05 17.35
CA ILE A 96 -21.31 -14.76 17.08
C ILE A 96 -22.00 -13.62 17.84
N ALA A 97 -23.32 -13.54 17.77
CA ALA A 97 -24.10 -12.54 18.50
C ALA A 97 -23.96 -12.70 20.02
N PHE A 98 -23.98 -13.95 20.51
CA PHE A 98 -23.78 -14.25 21.93
C PHE A 98 -22.40 -13.82 22.43
N ASP A 99 -21.34 -14.09 21.69
CA ASP A 99 -19.97 -13.72 22.10
C ASP A 99 -19.82 -12.21 22.36
N LEU A 100 -20.54 -11.38 21.61
CA LEU A 100 -20.59 -9.91 21.74
C LEU A 100 -21.72 -9.41 22.66
N GLY A 101 -22.60 -10.29 23.10
CA GLY A 101 -23.75 -9.95 23.96
C GLY A 101 -23.36 -9.77 25.44
N PRO A 102 -24.34 -9.31 26.29
CA PRO A 102 -24.09 -9.01 27.70
C PRO A 102 -23.62 -10.19 28.55
N ASP A 103 -24.02 -11.41 28.17
CA ASP A 103 -23.60 -12.65 28.83
C ASP A 103 -22.46 -13.36 28.08
N GLY A 104 -21.95 -12.73 27.05
CA GLY A 104 -20.96 -13.30 26.14
C GLY A 104 -19.54 -13.30 26.64
N ALA A 105 -18.64 -13.88 25.83
CA ALA A 105 -17.23 -14.01 26.16
C ALA A 105 -16.54 -12.62 26.26
N VAL A 106 -16.90 -11.70 25.37
CA VAL A 106 -16.36 -10.34 25.37
C VAL A 106 -16.79 -9.57 26.62
N ALA A 107 -18.06 -9.65 27.00
CA ALA A 107 -18.58 -9.00 28.20
C ALA A 107 -17.88 -9.48 29.49
N ARG A 108 -17.69 -10.78 29.62
CA ARG A 108 -16.98 -11.35 30.77
C ARG A 108 -15.51 -10.94 30.87
N ALA A 109 -14.87 -10.69 29.73
CA ALA A 109 -13.46 -10.37 29.67
C ALA A 109 -13.16 -8.85 29.72
N HIS A 110 -14.16 -7.99 29.41
CA HIS A 110 -13.96 -6.54 29.28
C HIS A 110 -14.52 -5.78 30.48
N GLN A 111 -13.67 -5.11 31.28
CA GLN A 111 -14.08 -4.41 32.52
C GLN A 111 -15.09 -3.26 32.32
N ARG A 112 -15.09 -2.66 31.14
CA ARG A 112 -16.00 -1.55 30.75
C ARG A 112 -16.83 -1.96 29.56
N TYR A 113 -17.47 -3.12 29.65
CA TYR A 113 -18.33 -3.60 28.58
C TYR A 113 -19.61 -2.75 28.51
N GLU A 114 -20.00 -2.38 27.32
CA GLU A 114 -21.28 -1.77 26.98
C GLU A 114 -21.95 -2.60 25.91
N ASP A 115 -23.23 -2.95 26.13
CA ASP A 115 -24.01 -3.67 25.14
C ASP A 115 -24.33 -2.76 23.95
N ARG A 116 -23.96 -3.20 22.76
CA ARG A 116 -24.16 -2.46 21.51
C ARG A 116 -24.83 -3.32 20.47
N PRO A 117 -26.17 -3.27 20.37
CA PRO A 117 -26.93 -4.10 19.41
C PRO A 117 -26.42 -3.99 17.99
N SER A 118 -26.15 -2.78 17.49
CA SER A 118 -25.58 -2.57 16.14
C SER A 118 -24.23 -3.26 15.92
N GLN A 119 -23.42 -3.49 16.98
CA GLN A 119 -22.18 -4.27 16.88
C GLN A 119 -22.46 -5.75 16.65
N ARG A 120 -23.47 -6.31 17.32
CA ARG A 120 -23.90 -7.70 17.12
C ARG A 120 -24.46 -7.90 15.72
N ASP A 121 -25.36 -7.00 15.30
CA ASP A 121 -25.92 -7.02 13.94
C ASP A 121 -24.82 -6.97 12.87
N MET A 122 -23.81 -6.13 13.08
CA MET A 122 -22.63 -6.06 12.19
C MET A 122 -21.89 -7.40 12.14
N ALA A 123 -21.64 -8.00 13.30
CA ALA A 123 -20.88 -9.25 13.37
C ALA A 123 -21.64 -10.43 12.75
N GLU A 124 -22.97 -10.50 12.92
CA GLU A 124 -23.82 -11.49 12.27
C GLU A 124 -23.80 -11.35 10.74
N LEU A 125 -23.96 -10.12 10.22
CA LEU A 125 -23.88 -9.85 8.78
C LEU A 125 -22.53 -10.25 8.19
N ILE A 126 -21.46 -9.97 8.91
CA ILE A 126 -20.11 -10.38 8.49
C ILE A 126 -19.96 -11.89 8.54
N ALA A 127 -20.45 -12.57 9.59
CA ALA A 127 -20.44 -14.03 9.68
C ALA A 127 -21.24 -14.68 8.55
N GLN A 128 -22.41 -14.12 8.21
CA GLN A 128 -23.19 -14.54 7.04
C GLN A 128 -22.39 -14.41 5.75
N ALA A 129 -21.73 -13.26 5.53
CA ALA A 129 -20.88 -13.06 4.35
C ALA A 129 -19.66 -14.01 4.33
N TYR A 130 -19.13 -14.43 5.48
CA TYR A 130 -18.10 -15.46 5.55
C TYR A 130 -18.65 -16.83 5.13
N ASN A 131 -19.88 -17.16 5.51
CA ASN A 131 -20.53 -18.43 5.15
C ASN A 131 -20.86 -18.47 3.65
N ASP A 132 -21.50 -17.43 3.14
CA ASP A 132 -22.06 -17.42 1.79
C ASP A 132 -21.04 -16.96 0.72
N GLY A 133 -20.05 -16.17 1.12
CA GLY A 133 -19.17 -15.45 0.20
C GLY A 133 -19.76 -14.11 -0.24
N GLY A 134 -19.07 -13.43 -1.18
CA GLY A 134 -19.51 -12.16 -1.77
C GLY A 134 -18.95 -10.92 -1.08
N VAL A 135 -19.57 -9.78 -1.37
CA VAL A 135 -19.14 -8.46 -0.88
C VAL A 135 -20.20 -7.87 0.04
N ALA A 136 -19.78 -7.28 1.16
CA ALA A 136 -20.66 -6.51 2.04
C ALA A 136 -20.13 -5.08 2.20
N LEU A 137 -21.01 -4.07 2.01
CA LEU A 137 -20.77 -2.66 2.30
C LEU A 137 -21.54 -2.28 3.57
N LEU A 138 -20.83 -2.07 4.66
CA LEU A 138 -21.42 -1.82 5.97
C LEU A 138 -21.04 -0.44 6.47
N GLU A 139 -22.00 0.50 6.45
CA GLU A 139 -21.83 1.75 7.16
C GLU A 139 -22.06 1.51 8.64
N ALA A 140 -21.03 1.70 9.43
CA ALA A 140 -21.05 1.47 10.86
C ALA A 140 -20.76 2.79 11.60
N GLY A 141 -21.79 3.43 12.12
CA GLY A 141 -21.71 4.71 12.79
C GLY A 141 -20.65 4.75 13.89
N THR A 142 -20.22 5.97 14.26
CA THR A 142 -19.22 6.13 15.32
C THR A 142 -19.70 5.52 16.63
N GLY A 143 -18.78 4.90 17.38
CA GLY A 143 -19.11 4.29 18.69
C GLY A 143 -19.63 2.85 18.62
N ILE A 144 -19.95 2.28 17.47
CA ILE A 144 -20.41 0.88 17.34
C ILE A 144 -19.35 -0.10 17.85
N GLY A 145 -18.06 0.23 17.70
CA GLY A 145 -16.97 -0.72 17.97
C GLY A 145 -16.70 -1.64 16.77
N LYS A 146 -16.58 -1.06 15.57
CA LYS A 146 -16.32 -1.75 14.30
C LYS A 146 -15.28 -2.87 14.41
N SER A 147 -14.15 -2.59 15.08
CA SER A 147 -13.05 -3.55 15.20
C SER A 147 -13.50 -4.89 15.78
N LEU A 148 -14.26 -4.87 16.87
CA LEU A 148 -14.76 -6.12 17.47
C LEU A 148 -15.81 -6.77 16.56
N GLY A 149 -16.65 -5.97 15.91
CA GLY A 149 -17.69 -6.47 15.00
C GLY A 149 -17.14 -7.30 13.84
N TYR A 150 -15.99 -6.94 13.26
CA TYR A 150 -15.38 -7.73 12.18
C TYR A 150 -14.31 -8.72 12.67
N LEU A 151 -13.63 -8.47 13.79
CA LEU A 151 -12.60 -9.38 14.28
C LEU A 151 -13.16 -10.65 14.90
N VAL A 152 -14.34 -10.61 15.54
CA VAL A 152 -14.96 -11.78 16.13
C VAL A 152 -15.28 -12.84 15.07
N PRO A 153 -16.00 -12.54 13.97
CA PRO A 153 -16.19 -13.48 12.88
C PRO A 153 -14.87 -13.96 12.26
N ALA A 154 -13.90 -13.05 12.04
CA ALA A 154 -12.62 -13.40 11.45
C ALA A 154 -11.82 -14.40 12.29
N LEU A 155 -11.76 -14.21 13.61
CA LEU A 155 -11.07 -15.10 14.53
C LEU A 155 -11.78 -16.46 14.64
N ARG A 156 -13.11 -16.47 14.70
CA ARG A 156 -13.92 -17.70 14.71
C ARG A 156 -13.73 -18.49 13.42
N TRP A 157 -13.71 -17.80 12.28
CA TRP A 157 -13.47 -18.43 10.98
C TRP A 157 -12.08 -19.06 10.91
N ALA A 158 -11.07 -18.32 11.32
CA ALA A 158 -9.70 -18.81 11.35
C ALA A 158 -9.55 -20.04 12.26
N ALA A 159 -10.18 -20.01 13.44
CA ALA A 159 -10.15 -21.14 14.38
C ALA A 159 -10.88 -22.38 13.83
N ALA A 160 -12.01 -22.20 13.13
CA ALA A 160 -12.79 -23.30 12.60
C ALA A 160 -12.23 -23.92 11.31
N ASN A 161 -11.67 -23.07 10.43
CA ASN A 161 -11.32 -23.44 9.06
C ASN A 161 -9.82 -23.35 8.72
N GLY A 162 -8.99 -22.77 9.59
CA GLY A 162 -7.57 -22.53 9.31
C GLY A 162 -7.35 -21.57 8.12
N GLU A 163 -8.41 -20.89 7.63
CA GLU A 163 -8.32 -19.99 6.48
C GLU A 163 -8.02 -18.57 6.93
N ARG A 164 -7.06 -17.94 6.25
CA ARG A 164 -6.54 -16.61 6.58
C ARG A 164 -7.48 -15.49 6.22
N THR A 165 -7.57 -14.49 7.11
CA THR A 165 -8.20 -13.20 6.85
C THR A 165 -7.15 -12.09 6.82
N VAL A 166 -7.21 -11.20 5.81
CA VAL A 166 -6.47 -9.93 5.80
C VAL A 166 -7.40 -8.81 6.26
N VAL A 167 -6.94 -8.01 7.21
CA VAL A 167 -7.60 -6.78 7.64
C VAL A 167 -6.78 -5.59 7.17
N SER A 168 -7.34 -4.83 6.24
CA SER A 168 -6.73 -3.62 5.70
C SER A 168 -7.37 -2.39 6.33
N THR A 169 -6.55 -1.44 6.80
CA THR A 169 -7.02 -0.19 7.42
C THR A 169 -6.19 1.00 6.94
N ASN A 170 -6.68 2.22 7.12
CA ASN A 170 -6.02 3.40 6.59
C ASN A 170 -4.79 3.83 7.42
N THR A 171 -4.87 3.86 8.75
CA THR A 171 -3.86 4.50 9.60
C THR A 171 -2.97 3.53 10.38
N ILE A 172 -1.70 3.95 10.61
CA ILE A 172 -0.74 3.19 11.43
C ILE A 172 -1.24 3.04 12.88
N ASN A 173 -1.95 4.02 13.41
CA ASN A 173 -2.46 3.98 14.77
C ASN A 173 -3.54 2.91 14.92
N LEU A 174 -4.45 2.82 13.97
CA LEU A 174 -5.49 1.78 13.97
C LEU A 174 -4.86 0.38 13.81
N GLN A 175 -3.84 0.24 12.96
CA GLN A 175 -3.06 -1.01 12.86
C GLN A 175 -2.45 -1.41 14.21
N LYS A 176 -1.81 -0.46 14.92
CA LYS A 176 -1.24 -0.71 16.25
C LYS A 176 -2.31 -1.09 17.27
N GLN A 177 -3.44 -0.42 17.26
CA GLN A 177 -4.58 -0.74 18.14
C GLN A 177 -5.05 -2.17 17.90
N LEU A 178 -5.33 -2.55 16.66
CA LEU A 178 -5.78 -3.90 16.30
C LEU A 178 -4.81 -4.98 16.80
N VAL A 179 -3.51 -4.81 16.53
CA VAL A 179 -2.51 -5.86 16.83
C VAL A 179 -2.06 -5.87 18.28
N ARG A 180 -2.00 -4.72 18.96
CA ARG A 180 -1.49 -4.64 20.33
C ARG A 180 -2.59 -4.72 21.40
N LYS A 181 -3.85 -4.42 21.04
CA LYS A 181 -4.97 -4.37 21.99
C LYS A 181 -6.09 -5.31 21.62
N ASP A 182 -6.73 -5.12 20.46
CA ASP A 182 -8.00 -5.77 20.14
C ASP A 182 -7.82 -7.26 19.83
N LEU A 183 -6.90 -7.64 18.95
CA LEU A 183 -6.63 -9.05 18.61
C LEU A 183 -6.13 -9.88 19.79
N PRO A 184 -5.14 -9.44 20.61
CA PRO A 184 -4.72 -10.18 21.79
C PRO A 184 -5.82 -10.35 22.84
N PHE A 185 -6.70 -9.36 22.96
CA PHE A 185 -7.85 -9.42 23.86
C PHE A 185 -8.86 -10.44 23.36
N LEU A 186 -9.29 -10.34 22.09
CA LEU A 186 -10.31 -11.23 21.53
C LEU A 186 -9.82 -12.68 21.41
N ALA A 187 -8.59 -12.91 20.97
CA ALA A 187 -8.04 -14.26 20.86
C ALA A 187 -8.09 -15.03 22.20
N ARG A 188 -7.85 -14.31 23.31
CA ARG A 188 -7.98 -14.91 24.65
C ARG A 188 -9.41 -15.08 25.14
N ALA A 189 -10.32 -14.19 24.68
CA ALA A 189 -11.68 -14.18 25.17
C ALA A 189 -12.59 -15.19 24.44
N ILE A 190 -12.40 -15.37 23.13
CA ILE A 190 -13.38 -16.09 22.29
C ILE A 190 -12.86 -17.40 21.67
N THR A 191 -11.54 -17.65 21.64
CA THR A 191 -10.99 -18.84 20.99
C THR A 191 -10.35 -19.80 22.00
N ASP A 192 -10.69 -21.08 21.88
CA ASP A 192 -10.06 -22.15 22.67
C ASP A 192 -8.77 -22.65 22.00
N GLN A 193 -8.57 -22.34 20.73
CA GLN A 193 -7.37 -22.66 19.94
C GLN A 193 -6.49 -21.41 19.74
N PRO A 194 -5.17 -21.55 19.70
CA PRO A 194 -4.28 -20.43 19.47
C PRO A 194 -4.44 -19.90 18.03
N VAL A 195 -4.95 -18.69 17.89
CA VAL A 195 -4.99 -17.95 16.62
C VAL A 195 -3.81 -17.01 16.55
N ARG A 196 -3.05 -17.08 15.47
CA ARG A 196 -1.87 -16.26 15.23
C ARG A 196 -2.25 -15.04 14.42
N PHE A 197 -1.71 -13.90 14.79
CA PHE A 197 -1.92 -12.65 14.04
C PHE A 197 -0.61 -11.89 13.87
N ALA A 198 -0.50 -11.13 12.78
CA ALA A 198 0.69 -10.37 12.46
C ALA A 198 0.34 -9.00 11.86
N LEU A 199 1.22 -8.02 12.14
CA LEU A 199 1.24 -6.74 11.45
C LEU A 199 2.29 -6.77 10.35
N LEU A 200 1.90 -6.48 9.12
CA LEU A 200 2.82 -6.33 8.00
C LEU A 200 2.75 -4.92 7.44
N LYS A 201 3.92 -4.30 7.27
CA LYS A 201 4.10 -2.98 6.69
C LYS A 201 4.91 -3.07 5.39
N GLY A 202 4.87 -2.01 4.58
CA GLY A 202 5.71 -1.90 3.40
C GLY A 202 7.21 -1.87 3.73
N TRP A 203 8.04 -2.28 2.78
CA TRP A 203 9.50 -2.39 2.92
C TRP A 203 10.15 -1.18 3.58
N ARG A 204 9.90 0.01 3.07
CA ARG A 204 10.49 1.26 3.55
C ARG A 204 10.11 1.66 4.98
N ASN A 205 9.18 0.93 5.59
CA ASN A 205 8.86 1.13 7.00
C ASN A 205 9.83 0.42 7.95
N TYR A 206 10.66 -0.50 7.45
CA TYR A 206 11.59 -1.28 8.27
C TYR A 206 13.03 -0.82 8.09
N LEU A 207 13.77 -0.81 9.19
CA LEU A 207 15.21 -0.61 9.18
C LEU A 207 15.92 -1.82 8.53
N CYS A 208 16.88 -1.55 7.65
CA CYS A 208 17.80 -2.54 7.13
C CYS A 208 19.14 -2.47 7.88
N LEU A 209 19.48 -3.51 8.64
CA LEU A 209 20.71 -3.55 9.44
C LEU A 209 21.97 -3.48 8.57
N ALA A 210 21.97 -4.16 7.41
CA ALA A 210 23.10 -4.10 6.48
C ALA A 210 23.33 -2.70 5.92
N ARG A 211 22.26 -1.97 5.57
CA ARG A 211 22.36 -0.60 5.08
C ARG A 211 22.77 0.37 6.19
N LEU A 212 22.29 0.17 7.41
CA LEU A 212 22.73 0.95 8.57
C LEU A 212 24.23 0.80 8.82
N GLU A 213 24.76 -0.43 8.78
CA GLU A 213 26.21 -0.67 8.89
C GLU A 213 26.99 -0.02 7.75
N GLN A 214 26.50 -0.14 6.53
CA GLN A 214 27.11 0.48 5.36
C GLN A 214 27.12 2.00 5.46
N ALA A 215 26.00 2.63 5.88
CA ALA A 215 25.90 4.08 6.05
C ALA A 215 26.89 4.57 7.11
N ARG A 216 27.03 3.85 8.25
CA ARG A 216 27.99 4.17 9.30
C ARG A 216 29.44 3.95 8.88
N ALA A 217 29.72 2.89 8.12
CA ALA A 217 31.07 2.59 7.63
C ALA A 217 31.55 3.56 6.52
N SER A 218 30.62 4.16 5.78
CA SER A 218 30.95 5.08 4.67
C SER A 218 31.50 6.42 5.17
N GLY A 219 31.50 6.68 6.47
CA GLY A 219 32.21 7.76 7.19
C GLY A 219 31.98 9.17 6.64
N SER A 220 32.24 10.16 7.41
CA SER A 220 32.29 11.64 7.29
C SER A 220 32.23 12.37 5.93
N SER A 221 32.17 11.72 4.79
CA SER A 221 32.18 12.40 3.47
C SER A 221 30.78 12.54 2.82
N LEU A 222 29.74 11.97 3.40
CA LEU A 222 28.39 11.93 2.80
C LEU A 222 27.33 12.74 3.57
N PHE A 223 27.58 13.03 4.86
CA PHE A 223 26.60 13.70 5.72
C PHE A 223 27.26 14.83 6.52
N GLU A 224 26.52 15.89 6.76
CA GLU A 224 26.86 16.93 7.73
C GLU A 224 26.79 16.36 9.17
N ASP A 225 27.45 16.99 10.14
CA ASP A 225 27.55 16.49 11.54
C ASP A 225 26.18 16.17 12.18
N GLU A 226 25.14 16.93 11.85
CA GLU A 226 23.78 16.68 12.36
C GLU A 226 23.19 15.34 11.90
N LEU A 227 23.44 14.95 10.65
CA LEU A 227 22.94 13.68 10.09
C LEU A 227 23.66 12.46 10.69
N HIS A 228 24.91 12.62 11.15
CA HIS A 228 25.61 11.56 11.88
C HIS A 228 24.97 11.28 13.25
N HIS A 229 24.51 12.30 13.94
CA HIS A 229 23.79 12.11 15.21
C HIS A 229 22.49 11.30 15.03
N GLU A 230 21.76 11.53 13.95
CA GLU A 230 20.56 10.74 13.63
C GLU A 230 20.90 9.26 13.35
N LEU A 231 21.96 8.98 12.59
CA LEU A 231 22.42 7.60 12.35
C LEU A 231 22.83 6.87 13.63
N ASP A 232 23.51 7.54 14.55
CA ASP A 232 23.88 6.96 15.84
C ASP A 232 22.66 6.73 16.74
N ALA A 233 21.70 7.65 16.73
CA ALA A 233 20.42 7.48 17.42
C ALA A 233 19.64 6.27 16.88
N ILE A 234 19.57 6.11 15.54
CA ILE A 234 18.95 4.94 14.90
C ILE A 234 19.72 3.66 15.28
N ALA A 235 21.04 3.67 15.29
CA ALA A 235 21.83 2.49 15.68
C ALA A 235 21.64 2.12 17.16
N ALA A 236 21.47 3.10 18.04
CA ALA A 236 21.14 2.86 19.45
C ALA A 236 19.72 2.29 19.61
N TRP A 237 18.76 2.79 18.86
CA TRP A 237 17.39 2.29 18.84
C TRP A 237 17.31 0.87 18.24
N ALA A 238 18.06 0.57 17.18
CA ALA A 238 18.08 -0.74 16.52
C ALA A 238 18.43 -1.89 17.49
N ARG A 239 19.21 -1.61 18.54
CA ARG A 239 19.56 -2.59 19.59
C ARG A 239 18.44 -2.85 20.59
N ARG A 240 17.43 -1.99 20.66
CA ARG A 240 16.35 -2.03 21.67
C ARG A 240 15.00 -2.39 21.08
N THR A 241 14.78 -2.07 19.80
CA THR A 241 13.50 -2.35 19.15
C THR A 241 13.34 -3.82 18.83
N SER A 242 12.12 -4.32 18.99
CA SER A 242 11.73 -5.66 18.54
C SER A 242 11.06 -5.64 17.16
N ASP A 243 10.46 -4.52 16.78
CA ASP A 243 9.69 -4.30 15.55
C ASP A 243 10.60 -3.76 14.42
N GLY A 244 11.56 -2.89 14.73
CA GLY A 244 12.44 -2.29 13.74
C GLY A 244 11.75 -1.40 12.72
N SER A 245 10.52 -0.97 12.97
CA SER A 245 9.77 -0.12 12.05
C SER A 245 9.83 1.35 12.45
N MET A 246 9.88 2.25 11.47
CA MET A 246 9.92 3.71 11.66
C MET A 246 8.83 4.22 12.62
N SER A 247 7.68 3.58 12.65
CA SER A 247 6.59 3.96 13.55
C SER A 247 6.82 3.61 15.02
N ASP A 248 7.90 2.89 15.36
CA ASP A 248 8.32 2.57 16.72
C ASP A 248 9.38 3.57 17.24
N LEU A 249 9.89 4.45 16.37
CA LEU A 249 10.79 5.54 16.75
C LEU A 249 10.04 6.65 17.49
N THR A 250 10.62 7.14 18.57
CA THR A 250 10.09 8.26 19.36
C THR A 250 10.18 9.57 18.58
N GLU A 251 11.29 9.78 17.88
CA GLU A 251 11.53 10.91 16.99
C GLU A 251 11.74 10.40 15.57
N ARG A 252 11.05 11.01 14.61
CA ARG A 252 11.21 10.64 13.21
C ARG A 252 12.53 11.17 12.69
N PRO A 253 13.39 10.33 12.09
CA PRO A 253 14.59 10.78 11.43
C PRO A 253 14.26 11.64 10.21
N SER A 254 15.24 12.40 9.73
CA SER A 254 15.14 13.09 8.46
C SER A 254 14.87 12.11 7.32
N PRO A 255 14.13 12.51 6.28
CA PRO A 255 13.85 11.65 5.13
C PRO A 255 15.14 11.13 4.48
N GLU A 256 16.18 11.96 4.41
CA GLU A 256 17.47 11.65 3.83
C GLU A 256 18.16 10.50 4.56
N VAL A 257 18.19 10.54 5.89
CA VAL A 257 18.79 9.50 6.72
C VAL A 257 17.97 8.23 6.66
N TRP A 258 16.62 8.34 6.72
CA TRP A 258 15.78 7.15 6.66
C TRP A 258 15.86 6.44 5.31
N ASP A 259 15.93 7.17 4.21
CA ASP A 259 16.08 6.60 2.86
C ASP A 259 17.40 5.83 2.71
N GLU A 260 18.47 6.22 3.41
CA GLU A 260 19.75 5.50 3.37
C GLU A 260 19.74 4.20 4.19
N VAL A 261 18.92 4.09 5.23
CA VAL A 261 18.92 2.93 6.14
C VAL A 261 17.67 2.04 6.05
N SER A 262 16.62 2.50 5.37
CA SER A 262 15.38 1.71 5.23
C SER A 262 15.56 0.50 4.32
N ALA A 263 14.75 -0.53 4.53
CA ALA A 263 14.76 -1.71 3.68
C ALA A 263 14.18 -1.40 2.28
N GLU A 264 14.86 -1.88 1.25
CA GLU A 264 14.41 -1.81 -0.14
C GLU A 264 14.44 -3.19 -0.81
N PRO A 265 13.39 -3.56 -1.59
CA PRO A 265 13.27 -4.88 -2.20
C PRO A 265 14.48 -5.24 -3.08
N ASP A 266 14.94 -4.26 -3.85
CA ASP A 266 15.96 -4.46 -4.87
C ASP A 266 17.40 -4.39 -4.35
N LEU A 267 17.60 -3.85 -3.16
CA LEU A 267 18.90 -3.81 -2.48
C LEU A 267 19.08 -4.98 -1.51
N CYS A 268 18.02 -5.76 -1.30
CA CYS A 268 18.01 -6.83 -0.33
C CYS A 268 18.63 -8.11 -0.91
N THR A 269 19.72 -8.59 -0.31
CA THR A 269 20.39 -9.85 -0.68
C THR A 269 19.71 -11.08 -0.09
N ARG A 270 18.58 -10.91 0.60
CA ARG A 270 17.75 -11.98 1.16
C ARG A 270 18.56 -12.97 2.00
N VAL A 271 18.52 -14.26 1.67
CA VAL A 271 19.19 -15.35 2.40
C VAL A 271 20.71 -15.17 2.49
N GLN A 272 21.32 -14.44 1.54
CA GLN A 272 22.77 -14.16 1.54
C GLN A 272 23.13 -12.96 2.44
N CYS A 273 22.15 -12.27 3.05
CA CYS A 273 22.43 -11.17 3.96
C CYS A 273 22.99 -11.68 5.29
N PRO A 274 24.12 -11.15 5.81
CA PRO A 274 24.65 -11.55 7.11
C PRO A 274 23.69 -11.29 8.26
N HIS A 275 22.71 -10.39 8.07
CA HIS A 275 21.68 -10.06 9.05
C HIS A 275 20.34 -10.76 8.79
N PHE A 276 20.27 -11.78 7.93
CA PHE A 276 18.99 -12.39 7.53
C PHE A 276 18.16 -12.89 8.71
N ASP A 277 18.77 -13.55 9.68
CA ASP A 277 18.08 -14.09 10.87
C ASP A 277 17.61 -13.00 11.82
N SER A 278 18.38 -11.90 11.94
CA SER A 278 18.04 -10.74 12.77
C SER A 278 17.18 -9.71 12.05
N CYS A 279 16.94 -9.86 10.75
CA CYS A 279 16.26 -8.88 9.91
C CYS A 279 14.82 -8.64 10.35
N PHE A 280 14.49 -7.41 10.70
CA PHE A 280 13.15 -7.01 11.15
C PHE A 280 12.07 -7.28 10.10
N LEU A 281 12.34 -6.94 8.83
CA LEU A 281 11.42 -7.19 7.73
C LEU A 281 11.13 -8.68 7.55
N PHE A 282 12.17 -9.53 7.53
CA PHE A 282 11.95 -10.97 7.35
C PHE A 282 11.35 -11.63 8.57
N LYS A 283 11.57 -11.13 9.78
CA LYS A 283 10.82 -11.54 10.98
C LYS A 283 9.34 -11.23 10.83
N ALA A 284 8.98 -10.01 10.40
CA ALA A 284 7.59 -9.63 10.15
C ALA A 284 6.94 -10.47 9.04
N ARG A 285 7.66 -10.74 7.94
CA ARG A 285 7.17 -11.58 6.84
C ARG A 285 6.99 -13.03 7.25
N ARG A 286 7.91 -13.61 8.01
CA ARG A 286 7.76 -14.98 8.56
C ARG A 286 6.57 -15.07 9.51
N ALA A 287 6.38 -14.06 10.37
CA ALA A 287 5.21 -14.00 11.23
C ALA A 287 3.91 -13.90 10.42
N ALA A 288 3.87 -13.07 9.38
CA ALA A 288 2.71 -12.94 8.49
C ALA A 288 2.43 -14.24 7.71
N ALA A 289 3.45 -14.95 7.25
CA ALA A 289 3.30 -16.24 6.55
C ALA A 289 2.62 -17.31 7.43
N GLN A 290 2.80 -17.24 8.75
CA GLN A 290 2.22 -18.16 9.72
C GLN A 290 0.95 -17.64 10.38
N ALA A 291 0.54 -16.40 10.08
CA ALA A 291 -0.60 -15.76 10.73
C ALA A 291 -1.92 -16.18 10.09
N ASP A 292 -2.91 -16.33 10.93
CA ASP A 292 -4.30 -16.60 10.57
C ASP A 292 -5.07 -15.28 10.34
N VAL A 293 -4.63 -14.19 11.00
CA VAL A 293 -5.12 -12.84 10.75
C VAL A 293 -3.94 -11.91 10.48
N ILE A 294 -3.92 -11.26 9.31
CA ILE A 294 -2.89 -10.29 8.95
C ILE A 294 -3.50 -8.89 8.95
N VAL A 295 -2.88 -7.97 9.69
CA VAL A 295 -3.23 -6.55 9.63
C VAL A 295 -2.26 -5.83 8.71
N ALA A 296 -2.79 -5.06 7.76
CA ALA A 296 -2.04 -4.28 6.78
C ALA A 296 -2.67 -2.88 6.61
N ASN A 297 -2.08 -2.01 5.81
CA ASN A 297 -2.74 -0.80 5.35
C ASN A 297 -3.21 -0.93 3.90
N HIS A 298 -4.10 -0.03 3.47
CA HIS A 298 -4.61 -0.01 2.09
C HIS A 298 -3.49 0.09 1.06
N HIS A 299 -2.45 0.86 1.34
CA HIS A 299 -1.30 0.97 0.46
C HIS A 299 -0.56 -0.36 0.26
N LEU A 300 -0.41 -1.16 1.32
CA LEU A 300 0.24 -2.48 1.20
C LEU A 300 -0.67 -3.48 0.49
N LEU A 301 -1.98 -3.45 0.75
CA LEU A 301 -2.99 -4.24 0.04
C LEU A 301 -2.94 -3.95 -1.47
N LEU A 302 -2.95 -2.68 -1.84
CA LEU A 302 -2.95 -2.29 -3.26
C LEU A 302 -1.60 -2.54 -3.94
N ALA A 303 -0.49 -2.44 -3.22
CA ALA A 303 0.81 -2.90 -3.70
C ALA A 303 0.83 -4.42 -3.94
N ASP A 304 0.16 -5.20 -3.11
CA ASP A 304 -0.02 -6.65 -3.31
C ASP A 304 -0.84 -6.94 -4.58
N ILE A 305 -1.97 -6.23 -4.76
CA ILE A 305 -2.81 -6.33 -5.94
C ILE A 305 -2.02 -5.96 -7.22
N ALA A 306 -1.25 -4.88 -7.20
CA ALA A 306 -0.43 -4.47 -8.34
C ALA A 306 0.60 -5.54 -8.74
N VAL A 307 1.24 -6.20 -7.76
CA VAL A 307 2.18 -7.31 -8.03
C VAL A 307 1.44 -8.53 -8.58
N ARG A 308 0.30 -8.90 -8.01
CA ARG A 308 -0.53 -10.03 -8.49
C ARG A 308 -1.03 -9.79 -9.92
N ARG A 309 -1.48 -8.58 -10.22
CA ARG A 309 -1.88 -8.16 -11.57
C ARG A 309 -0.73 -8.27 -12.57
N ALA A 310 0.45 -7.78 -12.21
CA ALA A 310 1.64 -7.84 -13.08
C ALA A 310 2.13 -9.28 -13.31
N SER A 311 2.04 -10.15 -12.31
CA SER A 311 2.45 -11.56 -12.41
C SER A 311 1.34 -12.49 -12.91
N GLN A 312 0.09 -12.02 -13.00
CA GLN A 312 -1.12 -12.82 -13.26
C GLN A 312 -1.24 -14.04 -12.33
N ASN A 313 -0.71 -13.93 -11.11
CA ASN A 313 -0.75 -14.98 -10.12
C ASN A 313 -1.47 -14.50 -8.85
N TRP A 314 -2.62 -15.10 -8.56
CA TRP A 314 -3.51 -14.72 -7.48
C TRP A 314 -3.47 -15.67 -6.29
N ASP A 315 -3.01 -16.90 -6.48
CA ASP A 315 -3.02 -17.96 -5.48
C ASP A 315 -1.74 -18.03 -4.63
N GLU A 316 -0.63 -17.54 -5.16
CA GLU A 316 0.63 -17.52 -4.43
C GLU A 316 0.84 -16.26 -3.60
N ALA A 317 1.86 -16.31 -2.73
CA ALA A 317 2.31 -15.17 -1.97
C ALA A 317 2.96 -14.12 -2.87
N ALA A 318 2.43 -12.89 -2.87
CA ALA A 318 3.03 -11.74 -3.55
C ALA A 318 3.71 -10.81 -2.52
N VAL A 319 3.10 -9.68 -2.20
CA VAL A 319 3.52 -8.84 -1.08
C VAL A 319 2.95 -9.37 0.23
N LEU A 320 1.69 -9.80 0.19
CA LEU A 320 1.00 -10.52 1.26
C LEU A 320 1.02 -12.03 0.99
N PRO A 321 1.02 -12.90 2.02
CA PRO A 321 0.69 -14.31 1.85
C PRO A 321 -0.68 -14.49 1.21
N SER A 322 -0.94 -15.66 0.61
CA SER A 322 -2.24 -15.97 0.01
C SER A 322 -3.39 -15.80 1.00
N TYR A 323 -4.51 -15.22 0.54
CA TYR A 323 -5.74 -14.99 1.32
C TYR A 323 -6.96 -14.99 0.41
N ARG A 324 -8.11 -15.37 0.96
CA ARG A 324 -9.41 -15.34 0.26
C ARG A 324 -10.46 -14.49 0.98
N ARG A 325 -10.14 -14.04 2.21
CA ARG A 325 -11.03 -13.23 3.06
C ARG A 325 -10.37 -11.90 3.34
N LEU A 326 -11.09 -10.82 3.10
CA LEU A 326 -10.60 -9.46 3.26
C LEU A 326 -11.61 -8.60 4.02
N VAL A 327 -11.12 -7.88 5.01
CA VAL A 327 -11.85 -6.79 5.67
C VAL A 327 -11.13 -5.48 5.34
N ILE A 328 -11.85 -4.51 4.80
CA ILE A 328 -11.38 -3.17 4.48
C ILE A 328 -12.06 -2.22 5.47
N ASP A 329 -11.32 -1.81 6.49
CA ASP A 329 -11.78 -0.83 7.48
C ASP A 329 -11.37 0.58 7.06
N GLU A 330 -12.24 1.57 7.25
CA GLU A 330 -12.17 2.92 6.67
C GLU A 330 -12.14 2.87 5.13
N GLY A 331 -13.08 2.09 4.57
CA GLY A 331 -13.15 1.78 3.13
C GLY A 331 -13.35 2.99 2.20
N HIS A 332 -13.81 4.12 2.74
CA HIS A 332 -13.92 5.39 2.00
C HIS A 332 -12.56 5.91 1.49
N HIS A 333 -11.44 5.44 2.06
CA HIS A 333 -10.09 5.77 1.59
C HIS A 333 -9.53 4.80 0.54
N LEU A 334 -10.21 3.70 0.24
CA LEU A 334 -9.68 2.67 -0.64
C LEU A 334 -9.37 3.21 -2.04
N GLU A 335 -10.25 4.04 -2.57
CA GLU A 335 -10.09 4.59 -3.91
C GLU A 335 -8.90 5.57 -4.00
N ASP A 336 -8.72 6.44 -3.02
CA ASP A 336 -7.58 7.37 -2.99
C ASP A 336 -6.25 6.60 -2.86
N ALA A 337 -6.24 5.54 -2.06
CA ALA A 337 -5.10 4.64 -1.99
C ALA A 337 -4.86 3.89 -3.31
N ALA A 338 -5.94 3.48 -4.01
CA ALA A 338 -5.86 2.84 -5.32
C ALA A 338 -5.27 3.79 -6.37
N ALA A 339 -5.70 5.04 -6.42
CA ALA A 339 -5.14 6.05 -7.29
C ALA A 339 -3.62 6.22 -7.10
N ALA A 340 -3.15 6.16 -5.84
CA ALA A 340 -1.73 6.27 -5.53
C ALA A 340 -0.89 5.04 -5.94
N HIS A 341 -1.48 3.84 -6.02
CA HIS A 341 -0.77 2.58 -6.32
C HIS A 341 -0.99 2.01 -7.71
N LEU A 342 -2.16 2.28 -8.30
CA LEU A 342 -2.49 1.84 -9.65
C LEU A 342 -2.15 2.88 -10.71
N GLY A 343 -1.82 4.10 -10.28
CA GLY A 343 -1.23 5.14 -11.11
C GLY A 343 0.27 4.97 -11.29
N MET A 344 0.82 5.64 -12.28
CA MET A 344 2.25 5.70 -12.55
C MET A 344 2.82 7.05 -12.15
N SER A 345 4.05 7.08 -11.65
CA SER A 345 4.71 8.33 -11.32
C SER A 345 6.23 8.21 -11.47
N VAL A 346 6.83 9.21 -12.10
CA VAL A 346 8.27 9.32 -12.28
C VAL A 346 8.77 10.66 -11.77
N THR A 347 9.88 10.62 -11.02
CA THR A 347 10.56 11.81 -10.53
C THR A 347 12.00 11.85 -11.04
N ARG A 348 12.58 13.06 -11.19
CA ARG A 348 14.02 13.24 -11.50
C ARG A 348 14.89 12.43 -10.54
N GLY A 349 14.66 12.56 -9.24
CA GLY A 349 15.43 11.85 -8.21
C GLY A 349 15.29 10.31 -8.31
N GLY A 350 14.11 9.80 -8.70
CA GLY A 350 13.89 8.37 -8.94
C GLY A 350 14.78 7.82 -10.05
N LEU A 351 14.80 8.50 -11.21
CA LEU A 351 15.66 8.13 -12.34
C LEU A 351 17.15 8.29 -12.01
N GLN A 352 17.54 9.36 -11.33
CA GLN A 352 18.95 9.55 -10.93
C GLN A 352 19.42 8.45 -9.97
N ARG A 353 18.58 7.99 -9.05
CA ARG A 353 18.90 6.82 -8.19
C ARG A 353 19.05 5.54 -9.01
N LEU A 354 18.20 5.33 -10.01
CA LEU A 354 18.31 4.18 -10.93
C LEU A 354 19.63 4.21 -11.72
N PHE A 355 20.02 5.36 -12.26
CA PHE A 355 21.31 5.51 -12.93
C PHE A 355 22.50 5.38 -11.97
N ASN A 356 22.39 5.87 -10.73
CA ASN A 356 23.42 5.70 -9.70
C ASN A 356 23.60 4.21 -9.33
N ARG A 357 22.56 3.40 -9.48
CA ARG A 357 22.66 1.96 -9.28
C ARG A 357 23.43 1.27 -10.40
N LEU A 358 23.27 1.74 -11.64
CA LEU A 358 24.06 1.24 -12.77
C LEU A 358 25.53 1.68 -12.66
N GLU A 359 25.77 2.98 -12.46
CA GLU A 359 27.12 3.53 -12.32
C GLU A 359 27.10 4.76 -11.40
N ARG A 360 27.88 4.74 -10.33
CA ARG A 360 28.08 5.83 -9.38
C ARG A 360 29.45 6.49 -9.58
N ARG A 361 29.58 7.77 -9.28
CA ARG A 361 30.88 8.44 -9.25
C ARG A 361 31.85 7.67 -8.33
N GLY A 362 33.06 7.41 -8.80
CA GLY A 362 34.05 6.60 -8.08
C GLY A 362 34.06 5.11 -8.43
N GLY A 363 33.48 4.71 -9.57
CA GLY A 363 33.59 3.33 -10.09
C GLY A 363 32.83 2.29 -9.28
N ARG A 364 31.71 2.69 -8.68
CA ARG A 364 30.80 1.78 -7.94
C ARG A 364 29.48 1.61 -8.70
N GLY A 365 28.82 0.46 -8.53
CA GLY A 365 27.52 0.14 -9.14
C GLY A 365 27.56 -1.17 -9.90
N LEU A 366 26.43 -1.50 -10.55
CA LEU A 366 26.24 -2.77 -11.25
C LEU A 366 27.24 -2.95 -12.41
N LEU A 367 27.41 -1.93 -13.28
CA LEU A 367 28.30 -2.02 -14.44
C LEU A 367 29.77 -2.21 -14.04
N PRO A 368 30.37 -1.42 -13.13
CA PRO A 368 31.73 -1.66 -12.65
C PRO A 368 31.91 -3.04 -12.00
N THR A 369 30.91 -3.54 -11.27
CA THR A 369 30.96 -4.87 -10.66
C THR A 369 30.94 -5.97 -11.72
N LEU A 370 30.11 -5.82 -12.77
CA LEU A 370 30.10 -6.70 -13.94
C LEU A 370 31.44 -6.70 -14.65
N VAL A 371 32.02 -5.55 -14.92
CA VAL A 371 33.34 -5.41 -15.56
C VAL A 371 34.42 -6.11 -14.74
N ALA A 372 34.47 -5.90 -13.42
CA ALA A 372 35.44 -6.56 -12.56
C ALA A 372 35.34 -8.10 -12.62
N ARG A 373 34.11 -8.62 -12.65
CA ARG A 373 33.84 -10.05 -12.74
C ARG A 373 34.21 -10.64 -14.11
N LEU A 374 33.78 -9.98 -15.20
CA LEU A 374 34.02 -10.42 -16.57
C LEU A 374 35.49 -10.41 -16.93
N ARG A 375 36.29 -9.45 -16.42
CA ARG A 375 37.73 -9.41 -16.61
C ARG A 375 38.49 -10.64 -16.07
N GLY A 376 37.88 -11.34 -15.11
CA GLY A 376 38.41 -12.62 -14.60
C GLY A 376 38.21 -13.80 -15.54
N ASN A 377 37.32 -13.69 -16.51
CA ASN A 377 36.97 -14.75 -17.46
C ASN A 377 37.61 -14.46 -18.82
N ARG A 378 38.16 -15.54 -19.45
CA ARG A 378 38.81 -15.43 -20.76
C ARG A 378 38.02 -16.18 -21.86
N ASP A 379 36.71 -15.92 -21.90
CA ASP A 379 35.84 -16.47 -22.94
C ASP A 379 35.27 -15.36 -23.83
N LEU A 380 34.92 -15.74 -25.08
CA LEU A 380 34.40 -14.79 -26.08
C LEU A 380 33.14 -14.05 -25.66
N LEU A 381 32.27 -14.68 -24.85
CA LEU A 381 31.04 -14.04 -24.38
C LEU A 381 31.34 -13.00 -23.33
N SER A 382 32.33 -13.24 -22.47
CA SER A 382 32.80 -12.25 -21.49
C SER A 382 33.48 -11.07 -22.18
N GLU A 383 34.31 -11.27 -23.20
CA GLU A 383 34.92 -10.19 -23.98
C GLU A 383 33.90 -9.35 -24.73
N ALA A 384 32.92 -9.97 -25.41
CA ALA A 384 31.83 -9.28 -26.08
C ALA A 384 30.93 -8.50 -25.12
N SER A 385 30.74 -9.00 -23.89
CA SER A 385 29.97 -8.33 -22.85
C SER A 385 30.75 -7.12 -22.28
N LEU A 386 32.05 -7.23 -22.08
CA LEU A 386 32.92 -6.11 -21.68
C LEU A 386 32.89 -4.99 -22.73
N GLU A 387 33.04 -5.33 -24.01
CA GLU A 387 32.94 -4.36 -25.10
C GLU A 387 31.58 -3.65 -25.11
N LEU A 388 30.48 -4.39 -24.94
CA LEU A 388 29.12 -3.81 -24.85
C LEU A 388 28.98 -2.85 -23.67
N ILE A 389 29.52 -3.20 -22.50
CA ILE A 389 29.45 -2.36 -21.30
C ILE A 389 30.29 -1.08 -21.51
N ASP A 390 31.53 -1.20 -21.96
CA ASP A 390 32.45 -0.06 -22.08
C ASP A 390 32.07 0.86 -23.24
N ALA A 391 31.71 0.29 -24.41
CA ALA A 391 31.43 1.07 -25.61
C ALA A 391 29.99 1.62 -25.67
N ARG A 392 29.01 0.96 -25.02
CA ARG A 392 27.60 1.32 -25.16
C ARG A 392 26.93 1.65 -23.82
N LEU A 393 26.98 0.76 -22.82
CA LEU A 393 26.17 0.95 -21.61
C LEU A 393 26.69 2.07 -20.71
N ALA A 394 27.97 2.12 -20.41
CA ALA A 394 28.54 3.17 -19.55
C ALA A 394 28.41 4.58 -20.16
N PRO A 395 28.63 4.81 -21.47
CA PRO A 395 28.29 6.07 -22.11
C PRO A 395 26.80 6.41 -22.06
N SER A 396 25.91 5.41 -22.27
CA SER A 396 24.47 5.59 -22.24
C SER A 396 23.95 5.97 -20.85
N VAL A 397 24.53 5.45 -19.75
CA VAL A 397 24.18 5.89 -18.39
C VAL A 397 24.43 7.39 -18.21
N ARG A 398 25.55 7.91 -18.71
CA ARG A 398 25.88 9.35 -18.64
C ARG A 398 24.92 10.17 -19.49
N SER A 399 24.70 9.74 -20.74
CA SER A 399 23.74 10.38 -21.66
C SER A 399 22.32 10.38 -21.07
N ALA A 400 21.87 9.26 -20.48
CA ALA A 400 20.56 9.17 -19.83
C ALA A 400 20.41 10.17 -18.67
N ARG A 401 21.47 10.37 -17.87
CA ARG A 401 21.47 11.39 -16.79
C ARG A 401 21.25 12.79 -17.34
N ASP A 402 22.02 13.15 -18.37
CA ASP A 402 21.98 14.48 -18.97
C ASP A 402 20.63 14.74 -19.63
N LYS A 403 20.13 13.78 -20.45
CA LYS A 403 18.84 13.89 -21.13
C LYS A 403 17.68 13.95 -20.14
N THR A 404 17.72 13.12 -19.07
CA THR A 404 16.75 13.20 -17.98
C THR A 404 16.77 14.54 -17.28
N SER A 405 17.95 15.10 -17.02
CA SER A 405 18.04 16.44 -16.42
C SER A 405 17.41 17.49 -17.30
N ILE A 406 17.72 17.50 -18.60
CA ILE A 406 17.12 18.41 -19.58
C ILE A 406 15.59 18.26 -19.62
N LEU A 407 15.09 17.03 -19.67
CA LEU A 407 13.65 16.76 -19.67
C LEU A 407 12.96 17.39 -18.45
N PHE A 408 13.51 17.13 -17.25
CA PHE A 408 12.91 17.64 -16.02
C PHE A 408 13.14 19.14 -15.81
N ASP A 409 14.19 19.74 -16.39
CA ASP A 409 14.38 21.20 -16.41
C ASP A 409 13.30 21.88 -17.26
N VAL A 410 12.96 21.30 -18.42
CA VAL A 410 11.84 21.79 -19.25
C VAL A 410 10.50 21.64 -18.52
N LEU A 411 10.27 20.53 -17.81
CA LEU A 411 9.04 20.33 -17.04
C LEU A 411 8.93 21.30 -15.86
N ASP A 412 10.04 21.60 -15.18
CA ASP A 412 10.08 22.59 -14.10
C ASP A 412 9.75 23.99 -14.61
N GLU A 413 10.30 24.38 -15.76
CA GLU A 413 10.00 25.66 -16.42
C GLU A 413 8.52 25.78 -16.81
N VAL A 414 7.93 24.71 -17.38
CA VAL A 414 6.48 24.65 -17.70
C VAL A 414 5.64 24.84 -16.45
N LEU A 415 6.00 24.17 -15.37
CA LEU A 415 5.28 24.26 -14.11
C LEU A 415 5.44 25.65 -13.47
N ALA A 416 6.64 26.23 -13.52
CA ALA A 416 6.92 27.58 -13.03
C ALA A 416 6.12 28.64 -13.79
N GLN A 417 6.04 28.52 -15.13
CA GLN A 417 5.26 29.44 -15.98
C GLN A 417 3.75 29.35 -15.70
N SER A 418 3.23 28.18 -15.31
CA SER A 418 1.83 28.03 -14.93
C SER A 418 1.47 28.77 -13.64
N GLY A 419 2.45 29.09 -12.80
CA GLY A 419 2.26 29.70 -11.48
C GLY A 419 1.58 28.79 -10.45
N GLN A 420 1.37 27.51 -10.79
CA GLN A 420 0.68 26.53 -9.94
C GLN A 420 1.64 25.43 -9.49
N PRO A 421 1.42 24.83 -8.32
CA PRO A 421 2.22 23.69 -7.86
C PRO A 421 1.92 22.37 -8.61
N VAL A 422 0.77 22.33 -9.30
CA VAL A 422 0.29 21.18 -10.09
C VAL A 422 -0.30 21.67 -11.40
N LEU A 423 0.07 21.06 -12.51
CA LEU A 423 -0.43 21.36 -13.85
C LEU A 423 -0.98 20.08 -14.48
N ARG A 424 -2.28 20.02 -14.70
CA ARG A 424 -2.92 18.93 -15.43
C ARG A 424 -2.63 19.05 -16.94
N LEU A 425 -2.27 17.94 -17.55
CA LEU A 425 -2.02 17.83 -18.99
C LEU A 425 -3.29 17.29 -19.67
N THR A 426 -4.00 18.18 -20.37
CA THR A 426 -5.20 17.83 -21.16
C THR A 426 -4.81 17.51 -22.61
N ASP A 427 -5.77 17.08 -23.43
CA ASP A 427 -5.54 16.81 -24.86
C ASP A 427 -5.06 18.06 -25.63
N GLU A 428 -5.40 19.25 -25.14
CA GLU A 428 -4.91 20.53 -25.69
C GLU A 428 -3.38 20.68 -25.56
N PHE A 429 -2.75 19.93 -24.64
CA PHE A 429 -1.29 19.95 -24.50
C PHE A 429 -0.58 19.46 -25.78
N ALA A 430 -1.22 18.65 -26.61
CA ALA A 430 -0.69 18.23 -27.90
C ALA A 430 -0.37 19.40 -28.86
N VAL A 431 -1.08 20.51 -28.73
CA VAL A 431 -0.88 21.72 -29.55
C VAL A 431 -0.06 22.79 -28.82
N HIS A 432 0.27 22.56 -27.55
CA HIS A 432 1.03 23.50 -26.73
C HIS A 432 2.42 23.79 -27.32
N PRO A 433 2.89 25.04 -27.37
CA PRO A 433 4.19 25.39 -27.95
C PRO A 433 5.37 24.63 -27.34
N VAL A 434 5.35 24.38 -26.02
CA VAL A 434 6.41 23.65 -25.32
C VAL A 434 6.47 22.19 -25.78
N TRP A 435 5.32 21.54 -25.97
CA TRP A 435 5.27 20.17 -26.49
C TRP A 435 5.89 20.08 -27.88
N LYS A 436 5.47 20.95 -28.78
CA LYS A 436 5.99 21.00 -30.16
C LYS A 436 7.42 21.49 -30.24
N GLY A 437 7.84 22.38 -29.36
CA GLY A 437 9.12 23.09 -29.41
C GLY A 437 10.29 22.35 -28.79
N GLY A 438 10.11 21.27 -28.04
CA GLY A 438 11.26 20.61 -27.43
C GLY A 438 10.95 19.51 -26.42
N LEU A 439 9.83 19.57 -25.71
CA LEU A 439 9.49 18.57 -24.70
C LEU A 439 9.34 17.18 -25.29
N ARG A 440 8.67 17.05 -26.44
CA ARG A 440 8.54 15.78 -27.18
C ARG A 440 9.90 15.18 -27.52
N VAL A 441 10.80 15.99 -28.07
CA VAL A 441 12.15 15.55 -28.45
C VAL A 441 12.97 15.17 -27.21
N SER A 442 12.83 15.91 -26.11
CA SER A 442 13.50 15.58 -24.84
C SER A 442 12.97 14.26 -24.24
N LEU A 443 11.66 14.02 -24.35
CA LEU A 443 11.04 12.76 -23.96
C LEU A 443 11.55 11.59 -24.81
N GLU A 444 11.47 11.70 -26.15
CA GLU A 444 11.95 10.67 -27.08
C GLU A 444 13.43 10.35 -26.87
N ASN A 445 14.27 11.37 -26.65
CA ASN A 445 15.68 11.19 -26.36
C ASN A 445 15.92 10.46 -25.03
N THR A 446 15.16 10.78 -23.99
CA THR A 446 15.25 10.10 -22.69
C THR A 446 14.79 8.64 -22.81
N LEU A 447 13.66 8.40 -23.46
CA LEU A 447 13.13 7.05 -23.71
C LEU A 447 14.12 6.20 -24.53
N GLY A 448 14.76 6.79 -25.54
CA GLY A 448 15.78 6.12 -26.34
C GLY A 448 16.95 5.62 -25.50
N GLU A 449 17.46 6.42 -24.56
CA GLU A 449 18.55 6.00 -23.67
C GLU A 449 18.10 4.91 -22.66
N LEU A 450 16.88 5.03 -22.13
CA LEU A 450 16.34 4.00 -21.24
C LEU A 450 16.21 2.64 -21.99
N GLY A 451 15.79 2.70 -23.26
CA GLY A 451 15.73 1.50 -24.14
C GLY A 451 17.10 0.89 -24.41
N VAL A 452 18.11 1.74 -24.74
CA VAL A 452 19.49 1.26 -24.94
C VAL A 452 20.06 0.58 -23.70
N LEU A 453 19.77 1.12 -22.51
CA LEU A 453 20.22 0.54 -21.24
C LEU A 453 19.52 -0.78 -20.96
N ASP A 454 18.22 -0.87 -21.19
CA ASP A 454 17.42 -2.08 -20.99
C ASP A 454 17.84 -3.22 -21.92
N GLU A 455 17.90 -2.95 -23.22
CA GLU A 455 18.35 -3.91 -24.24
C GLU A 455 19.78 -4.41 -23.97
N GLY A 456 20.69 -3.49 -23.65
CA GLY A 456 22.08 -3.85 -23.38
C GLY A 456 22.25 -4.69 -22.12
N LEU A 457 21.53 -4.37 -21.05
CA LEU A 457 21.50 -5.19 -19.82
C LEU A 457 20.92 -6.57 -20.08
N SER A 458 19.87 -6.66 -20.89
CA SER A 458 19.25 -7.94 -21.28
C SER A 458 20.23 -8.80 -22.09
N MET A 459 20.93 -8.22 -23.04
CA MET A 459 21.97 -8.93 -23.82
C MET A 459 23.12 -9.45 -22.94
N VAL A 460 23.63 -8.64 -22.01
CA VAL A 460 24.69 -9.08 -21.09
C VAL A 460 24.18 -10.20 -20.20
N ARG A 461 22.95 -10.08 -19.70
CA ARG A 461 22.32 -11.11 -18.86
C ARG A 461 22.19 -12.44 -19.59
N GLU A 462 21.65 -12.45 -20.81
CA GLU A 462 21.47 -13.66 -21.64
C GLU A 462 22.80 -14.37 -21.92
N ARG A 463 23.86 -13.59 -22.20
CA ARG A 463 25.21 -14.14 -22.38
C ARG A 463 25.74 -14.80 -21.11
N LEU A 464 25.49 -14.17 -19.94
CA LEU A 464 25.90 -14.73 -18.65
C LEU A 464 25.09 -15.98 -18.27
N GLU A 465 23.81 -16.02 -18.57
CA GLU A 465 22.92 -17.17 -18.35
C GLU A 465 23.30 -18.35 -19.25
N GLY A 466 23.71 -18.09 -20.50
CA GLY A 466 24.18 -19.10 -21.45
C GLY A 466 25.59 -19.66 -21.16
N SER A 467 26.37 -19.05 -20.28
CA SER A 467 27.72 -19.50 -19.89
C SER A 467 27.62 -20.53 -18.77
N ALA A 468 27.70 -21.81 -19.10
CA ALA A 468 27.48 -22.98 -18.22
C ALA A 468 28.41 -23.13 -17.00
N ARG A 469 29.20 -22.12 -16.64
CA ARG A 469 30.17 -22.14 -15.53
C ARG A 469 29.78 -21.31 -14.32
N THR A 470 28.52 -20.78 -14.24
CA THR A 470 28.15 -19.77 -13.26
C THR A 470 27.05 -20.21 -12.28
N GLU A 471 26.83 -21.50 -12.06
CA GLU A 471 25.71 -21.98 -11.22
C GLU A 471 25.74 -21.47 -9.76
N ASP A 472 26.89 -21.20 -9.14
CA ASP A 472 26.94 -20.89 -7.70
C ASP A 472 27.13 -19.40 -7.30
N ALA A 473 27.55 -18.54 -8.21
CA ALA A 473 27.86 -17.15 -7.82
C ALA A 473 27.21 -16.04 -8.68
N GLY A 474 26.43 -16.41 -9.70
CA GLY A 474 25.79 -15.47 -10.64
C GLY A 474 24.39 -15.00 -10.25
N GLY A 475 23.66 -15.79 -9.49
CA GLY A 475 22.24 -15.58 -9.19
C GLY A 475 21.87 -14.17 -8.68
N PRO A 476 22.55 -13.61 -7.67
CA PRO A 476 22.23 -12.27 -7.15
C PRO A 476 22.44 -11.16 -8.18
N MET A 477 23.51 -11.25 -8.98
CA MET A 477 23.82 -10.24 -10.00
C MET A 477 22.84 -10.29 -11.17
N LEU A 478 22.49 -11.49 -11.63
CA LEU A 478 21.45 -11.67 -12.65
C LEU A 478 20.09 -11.17 -12.16
N GLY A 479 19.77 -11.43 -10.90
CA GLY A 479 18.58 -10.86 -10.25
C GLY A 479 18.58 -9.34 -10.22
N GLU A 480 19.73 -8.73 -9.92
CA GLU A 480 19.88 -7.28 -9.94
C GLU A 480 19.73 -6.70 -11.35
N MET A 481 20.32 -7.34 -12.35
CA MET A 481 20.17 -6.92 -13.75
C MET A 481 18.71 -6.96 -14.19
N ARG A 482 17.97 -8.04 -13.89
CA ARG A 482 16.52 -8.15 -14.16
C ARG A 482 15.70 -7.06 -13.45
N ALA A 483 16.07 -6.74 -12.20
CA ALA A 483 15.36 -5.72 -11.43
C ALA A 483 15.59 -4.31 -11.99
N VAL A 484 16.83 -4.00 -12.40
CA VAL A 484 17.17 -2.72 -13.03
C VAL A 484 16.49 -2.59 -14.39
N SER A 485 16.53 -3.64 -15.22
CA SER A 485 15.88 -3.69 -16.54
C SER A 485 14.38 -3.39 -16.42
N ARG A 486 13.66 -4.11 -15.55
CA ARG A 486 12.23 -3.86 -15.30
C ARG A 486 11.95 -2.43 -14.84
N ARG A 487 12.83 -1.83 -14.04
CA ARG A 487 12.66 -0.45 -13.58
C ARG A 487 12.89 0.57 -14.70
N LEU A 488 13.84 0.30 -15.61
CA LEU A 488 14.06 1.13 -16.80
C LEU A 488 12.83 1.10 -17.70
N GLN A 489 12.28 -0.08 -17.97
CA GLN A 489 11.04 -0.26 -18.74
C GLN A 489 9.87 0.47 -18.07
N SER A 490 9.61 0.18 -16.80
CA SER A 490 8.51 0.82 -16.05
C SER A 490 8.63 2.34 -16.00
N ALA A 491 9.84 2.88 -15.86
CA ALA A 491 10.06 4.33 -15.89
C ALA A 491 9.82 4.93 -17.29
N GLY A 492 10.22 4.21 -18.34
CA GLY A 492 9.97 4.60 -19.73
C GLY A 492 8.47 4.61 -20.06
N ASP A 493 7.75 3.57 -19.65
CA ASP A 493 6.28 3.47 -19.85
C ASP A 493 5.55 4.56 -19.07
N ALA A 494 5.93 4.79 -17.83
CA ALA A 494 5.34 5.85 -17.00
C ALA A 494 5.60 7.26 -17.56
N LEU A 495 6.81 7.53 -18.08
CA LEU A 495 7.11 8.80 -18.75
C LEU A 495 6.28 8.98 -20.02
N ARG A 496 6.15 7.91 -20.84
CA ARG A 496 5.34 7.93 -22.05
C ARG A 496 3.88 8.18 -21.73
N GLU A 497 3.31 7.40 -20.81
CA GLU A 497 1.90 7.52 -20.45
C GLU A 497 1.57 8.89 -19.82
N ALA A 498 2.47 9.42 -18.97
CA ALA A 498 2.24 10.69 -18.30
C ALA A 498 2.43 11.92 -19.20
N LEU A 499 3.29 11.85 -20.23
CA LEU A 499 3.65 13.02 -21.05
C LEU A 499 3.14 12.98 -22.48
N ASP A 500 2.91 11.79 -23.07
CA ASP A 500 2.40 11.69 -24.42
C ASP A 500 0.92 12.11 -24.48
N PRO A 501 0.58 13.21 -25.18
CA PRO A 501 -0.77 13.73 -25.25
C PRO A 501 -1.64 12.97 -26.27
N THR A 502 -1.63 11.63 -26.23
CA THR A 502 -2.47 10.81 -27.11
C THR A 502 -3.95 11.07 -26.79
N PRO A 503 -4.76 11.53 -27.75
CA PRO A 503 -6.18 11.80 -27.53
C PRO A 503 -6.96 10.52 -27.20
N GLY A 504 -7.94 10.64 -26.30
CA GLY A 504 -8.88 9.55 -25.97
C GLY A 504 -8.36 8.55 -24.94
N ALA A 505 -7.23 8.78 -24.30
CA ALA A 505 -6.82 7.99 -23.14
C ALA A 505 -7.68 8.35 -21.93
N GLU A 506 -8.37 7.37 -21.35
CA GLU A 506 -9.11 7.55 -20.08
C GLU A 506 -8.14 7.66 -18.86
N THR A 507 -7.08 8.42 -19.05
CA THR A 507 -5.98 8.61 -18.08
C THR A 507 -5.82 10.08 -17.77
N VAL A 508 -5.84 10.40 -16.49
CA VAL A 508 -5.56 11.75 -15.99
C VAL A 508 -4.05 11.91 -15.83
N ARG A 509 -3.49 12.94 -16.41
CA ARG A 509 -2.04 13.21 -16.48
C ARG A 509 -1.71 14.58 -15.89
N TRP A 510 -0.60 14.68 -15.17
CA TRP A 510 -0.16 15.97 -14.62
C TRP A 510 1.33 16.02 -14.32
N ILE A 511 1.82 17.26 -14.20
CA ILE A 511 3.13 17.61 -13.67
C ILE A 511 2.91 18.26 -12.31
N GLU A 512 3.71 17.91 -11.32
CA GLU A 512 3.60 18.49 -9.97
C GLU A 512 4.96 18.73 -9.32
N ALA A 513 5.02 19.71 -8.41
CA ALA A 513 6.15 19.94 -7.52
C ALA A 513 5.91 19.26 -6.18
N ARG A 514 6.73 18.27 -5.83
CA ARG A 514 6.60 17.48 -4.59
C ARG A 514 7.64 17.87 -3.53
N GLY A 515 7.23 17.82 -2.28
CA GLY A 515 8.12 18.02 -1.13
C GLY A 515 8.58 19.48 -0.94
N ARG A 516 9.44 19.68 0.07
CA ARG A 516 10.01 21.00 0.38
C ARG A 516 10.95 21.50 -0.73
N ASP A 517 11.67 20.61 -1.38
CA ASP A 517 12.63 20.90 -2.45
C ASP A 517 11.94 21.14 -3.80
N ARG A 518 10.60 21.11 -3.84
CA ARG A 518 9.81 21.28 -5.06
C ARG A 518 10.26 20.37 -6.21
N ALA A 519 10.65 19.13 -5.89
CA ALA A 519 11.10 18.17 -6.89
C ALA A 519 9.97 17.87 -7.88
N VAL A 520 10.23 18.08 -9.18
CA VAL A 520 9.24 17.83 -10.22
C VAL A 520 8.99 16.34 -10.38
N ALA A 521 7.72 15.98 -10.42
CA ALA A 521 7.21 14.66 -10.75
C ALA A 521 6.23 14.76 -11.92
N VAL A 522 6.20 13.71 -12.74
CA VAL A 522 5.12 13.46 -13.70
C VAL A 522 4.30 12.28 -13.20
N ALA A 523 3.00 12.33 -13.39
CA ALA A 523 2.12 11.27 -12.94
C ALA A 523 0.95 11.04 -13.90
N SER A 524 0.46 9.81 -13.92
CA SER A 524 -0.74 9.41 -14.65
C SER A 524 -1.55 8.42 -13.80
N VAL A 525 -2.88 8.55 -13.85
CA VAL A 525 -3.82 7.67 -13.14
C VAL A 525 -5.03 7.44 -14.05
N PRO A 526 -5.55 6.21 -14.15
CA PRO A 526 -6.83 5.99 -14.83
C PRO A 526 -7.93 6.86 -14.22
N LEU A 527 -8.76 7.49 -15.06
CA LEU A 527 -9.88 8.33 -14.62
C LEU A 527 -10.87 7.51 -13.79
N ASP A 528 -11.16 6.29 -14.24
CA ASP A 528 -12.00 5.33 -13.55
C ASP A 528 -11.17 4.13 -13.07
N LEU A 529 -11.17 3.90 -11.76
CA LEU A 529 -10.50 2.77 -11.11
C LEU A 529 -11.43 1.59 -10.83
N ALA A 530 -12.75 1.79 -11.01
CA ALA A 530 -13.76 0.80 -10.70
C ALA A 530 -13.57 -0.54 -11.44
N PRO A 531 -13.26 -0.58 -12.76
CA PRO A 531 -13.00 -1.83 -13.45
C PRO A 531 -11.80 -2.60 -12.87
N ILE A 532 -10.72 -1.89 -12.53
CA ILE A 532 -9.51 -2.51 -11.97
C ILE A 532 -9.80 -3.08 -10.58
N LEU A 533 -10.48 -2.32 -9.71
CA LEU A 533 -10.85 -2.80 -8.39
C LEU A 533 -11.81 -3.99 -8.46
N ARG A 534 -12.78 -3.96 -9.39
CA ARG A 534 -13.68 -5.09 -9.61
C ARG A 534 -12.90 -6.34 -10.02
N ASP A 535 -12.10 -6.26 -11.09
CA ASP A 535 -11.50 -7.42 -11.74
C ASP A 535 -10.29 -7.98 -10.97
N ASP A 536 -9.50 -7.11 -10.35
CA ASP A 536 -8.24 -7.48 -9.70
C ASP A 536 -8.33 -7.59 -8.16
N LEU A 537 -9.41 -7.11 -7.54
CA LEU A 537 -9.62 -7.22 -6.10
C LEU A 537 -10.90 -7.98 -5.77
N PHE A 538 -12.07 -7.43 -6.07
CA PHE A 538 -13.34 -7.97 -5.56
C PHE A 538 -13.71 -9.32 -6.19
N SER A 539 -13.49 -9.51 -7.49
CA SER A 539 -13.77 -10.78 -8.20
C SER A 539 -12.80 -11.90 -7.83
N ARG A 540 -11.65 -11.60 -7.21
CA ARG A 540 -10.62 -12.58 -6.87
C ARG A 540 -10.77 -13.15 -5.47
N LEU A 541 -11.61 -12.55 -4.64
CA LEU A 541 -11.77 -12.92 -3.25
C LEU A 541 -13.10 -13.62 -3.01
N LYS A 542 -13.11 -14.59 -2.09
CA LYS A 542 -14.35 -15.28 -1.72
C LYS A 542 -15.26 -14.39 -0.89
N THR A 543 -14.67 -13.58 0.02
CA THR A 543 -15.44 -12.64 0.84
C THR A 543 -14.67 -11.34 1.01
N THR A 544 -15.35 -10.23 0.77
CA THR A 544 -14.82 -8.90 1.08
C THR A 544 -15.82 -8.09 1.89
N ILE A 545 -15.40 -7.63 3.05
CA ILE A 545 -16.16 -6.73 3.91
C ILE A 545 -15.56 -5.34 3.80
N VAL A 546 -16.33 -4.37 3.35
CA VAL A 546 -15.95 -2.95 3.33
C VAL A 546 -16.76 -2.25 4.40
N THR A 547 -16.09 -1.64 5.36
CA THR A 547 -16.75 -0.91 6.44
C THR A 547 -16.12 0.46 6.66
N SER A 548 -16.95 1.41 7.04
CA SER A 548 -16.54 2.76 7.45
C SER A 548 -17.64 3.41 8.29
N ALA A 549 -17.34 4.54 8.90
CA ALA A 549 -18.36 5.37 9.52
C ALA A 549 -19.25 6.12 8.50
N THR A 550 -18.74 6.26 7.27
CA THR A 550 -19.37 7.01 6.18
C THR A 550 -19.13 6.28 4.85
N LEU A 551 -20.12 5.58 4.33
CA LEU A 551 -20.11 4.89 3.04
C LEU A 551 -21.36 5.21 2.22
N ALA A 552 -22.44 5.56 2.89
CA ALA A 552 -23.71 5.90 2.27
C ALA A 552 -23.83 7.42 2.09
N ALA A 553 -24.27 7.85 0.93
CA ALA A 553 -24.70 9.20 0.65
C ALA A 553 -26.22 9.22 0.59
N GLU A 554 -26.90 10.08 1.38
CA GLU A 554 -28.36 10.15 1.47
C GLU A 554 -29.03 8.79 1.79
N GLY A 555 -28.35 7.96 2.59
CA GLY A 555 -28.84 6.64 2.97
C GLY A 555 -28.68 5.56 1.88
N ARG A 556 -27.95 5.83 0.80
CA ARG A 556 -27.73 4.91 -0.33
C ARG A 556 -26.24 4.66 -0.58
N PHE A 557 -25.91 3.49 -1.07
CA PHE A 557 -24.52 3.06 -1.33
C PHE A 557 -24.09 3.22 -2.80
N ASP A 558 -24.96 3.73 -3.67
CA ASP A 558 -24.72 3.77 -5.13
C ASP A 558 -23.42 4.47 -5.49
N PHE A 559 -23.12 5.57 -4.80
CA PHE A 559 -21.87 6.30 -5.02
C PHE A 559 -20.65 5.42 -4.74
N MET A 560 -20.57 4.85 -3.55
CA MET A 560 -19.43 4.02 -3.16
C MET A 560 -19.37 2.73 -3.98
N ALA A 561 -20.49 2.05 -4.20
CA ALA A 561 -20.55 0.84 -5.03
C ALA A 561 -20.07 1.13 -6.46
N GLY A 562 -20.49 2.26 -7.05
CA GLY A 562 -20.01 2.70 -8.37
C GLY A 562 -18.50 2.93 -8.39
N ARG A 563 -17.95 3.63 -7.40
CA ARG A 563 -16.51 3.93 -7.28
C ARG A 563 -15.64 2.69 -7.07
N LEU A 564 -16.18 1.67 -6.43
CA LEU A 564 -15.49 0.41 -6.18
C LEU A 564 -15.72 -0.65 -7.27
N GLY A 565 -16.58 -0.36 -8.28
CA GLY A 565 -16.89 -1.32 -9.34
C GLY A 565 -17.85 -2.43 -8.94
N LEU A 566 -18.65 -2.21 -7.89
CA LEU A 566 -19.59 -3.19 -7.30
C LEU A 566 -21.03 -3.05 -7.84
N THR A 567 -21.21 -2.52 -9.03
CA THR A 567 -22.53 -2.34 -9.66
C THR A 567 -22.89 -3.47 -10.62
N ALA A 568 -21.98 -4.42 -10.87
CA ALA A 568 -22.23 -5.58 -11.70
C ALA A 568 -23.10 -6.60 -10.93
N SER A 569 -24.07 -7.22 -11.60
CA SER A 569 -25.01 -8.17 -10.98
C SER A 569 -24.35 -9.38 -10.30
N GLU A 570 -23.13 -9.75 -10.70
CA GLU A 570 -22.38 -10.86 -10.11
C GLU A 570 -21.67 -10.48 -8.82
N LEU A 571 -21.50 -9.19 -8.55
CA LEU A 571 -20.79 -8.65 -7.37
C LEU A 571 -21.68 -7.67 -6.60
N GLU A 572 -23.00 -7.75 -6.75
CA GLU A 572 -23.92 -6.89 -6.02
C GLU A 572 -23.70 -7.05 -4.50
N PRO A 573 -23.30 -5.97 -3.80
CA PRO A 573 -22.93 -6.09 -2.40
C PRO A 573 -24.17 -6.16 -1.51
N VAL A 574 -24.07 -6.92 -0.43
CA VAL A 574 -25.00 -6.78 0.70
C VAL A 574 -24.72 -5.45 1.39
N THR A 575 -25.72 -4.59 1.49
CA THR A 575 -25.57 -3.24 2.05
C THR A 575 -26.36 -3.06 3.34
N ARG A 576 -25.77 -2.40 4.34
CA ARG A 576 -26.45 -2.11 5.59
C ARG A 576 -25.90 -0.83 6.26
N ILE A 577 -26.79 0.01 6.72
CA ILE A 577 -26.48 1.13 7.61
C ILE A 577 -26.77 0.68 9.05
N LEU A 578 -25.76 0.74 9.89
CA LEU A 578 -25.82 0.37 11.30
C LEU A 578 -25.76 1.66 12.13
N PRO A 579 -26.81 1.99 12.89
CA PRO A 579 -26.88 3.27 13.60
C PRO A 579 -25.86 3.33 14.75
N SER A 580 -25.35 4.53 14.99
CA SER A 580 -24.52 4.84 16.15
C SER A 580 -25.31 4.57 17.45
N PRO A 581 -24.67 4.07 18.52
CA PRO A 581 -25.31 3.89 19.82
C PRO A 581 -25.52 5.21 20.57
N PHE A 582 -24.96 6.33 20.07
CA PHE A 582 -25.07 7.63 20.73
C PHE A 582 -26.41 8.31 20.43
N ASP A 583 -27.10 8.80 21.47
CA ASP A 583 -28.26 9.69 21.35
C ASP A 583 -27.77 11.13 21.14
N TYR A 584 -27.44 11.46 19.89
CA TYR A 584 -26.93 12.80 19.54
C TYR A 584 -27.89 13.92 19.89
N ALA A 585 -29.18 13.67 19.88
CA ALA A 585 -30.18 14.70 20.24
C ALA A 585 -30.07 15.15 21.71
N ARG A 586 -29.57 14.25 22.58
CA ARG A 586 -29.39 14.55 24.02
C ARG A 586 -27.94 14.81 24.38
N GLN A 587 -26.99 14.20 23.66
CA GLN A 587 -25.56 14.16 24.03
C GLN A 587 -24.72 15.21 23.31
N ALA A 588 -25.21 15.80 22.21
CA ALA A 588 -24.48 16.75 21.40
C ALA A 588 -25.31 18.01 21.08
N LEU A 589 -24.63 19.14 21.01
CA LEU A 589 -25.19 20.40 20.49
C LEU A 589 -24.43 20.79 19.24
N LEU A 590 -25.12 20.83 18.10
CA LEU A 590 -24.56 21.37 16.85
C LEU A 590 -24.94 22.85 16.74
N ALA A 591 -23.95 23.75 16.74
CA ALA A 591 -24.12 25.16 16.53
C ALA A 591 -23.45 25.60 15.21
N ILE A 592 -24.22 26.25 14.34
CA ILE A 592 -23.73 26.74 13.04
C ILE A 592 -23.86 28.28 13.05
N PRO A 593 -22.74 29.02 13.20
CA PRO A 593 -22.76 30.47 13.12
C PRO A 593 -23.12 30.94 11.72
N THR A 594 -24.12 31.82 11.59
CA THR A 594 -24.58 32.32 10.28
C THR A 594 -24.03 33.71 9.94
N ASP A 595 -23.36 34.36 10.90
CA ASP A 595 -22.81 35.72 10.80
C ASP A 595 -21.29 35.76 10.56
N THR A 596 -20.65 34.62 10.29
CA THR A 596 -19.21 34.55 10.01
C THR A 596 -18.92 34.95 8.57
N PRO A 597 -17.86 35.75 8.33
CA PRO A 597 -17.41 36.05 6.99
C PRO A 597 -17.00 34.76 6.22
N ALA A 598 -17.34 34.73 4.94
CA ALA A 598 -16.97 33.59 4.11
C ALA A 598 -15.41 33.46 4.00
N PRO A 599 -14.81 32.27 4.28
CA PRO A 599 -13.36 32.11 4.33
C PRO A 599 -12.65 32.38 2.99
N ASN A 600 -13.35 32.19 1.86
CA ASN A 600 -12.83 32.42 0.53
C ASN A 600 -12.85 33.90 0.10
N ARG A 601 -13.76 34.71 0.70
CA ARG A 601 -13.90 36.13 0.35
C ARG A 601 -13.08 37.04 1.25
N ASP A 602 -13.00 36.72 2.54
CA ASP A 602 -12.26 37.51 3.52
C ASP A 602 -11.62 36.61 4.59
N PRO A 603 -10.47 35.98 4.26
CA PRO A 603 -9.81 35.04 5.17
C PRO A 603 -9.40 35.64 6.51
N GLU A 604 -9.00 36.93 6.53
CA GLU A 604 -8.56 37.58 7.77
C GLU A 604 -9.74 37.85 8.72
N ARG A 605 -10.84 38.40 8.22
CA ARG A 605 -12.04 38.63 9.07
C ARG A 605 -12.64 37.28 9.51
N HIS A 606 -12.58 36.25 8.66
CA HIS A 606 -12.98 34.90 9.03
C HIS A 606 -12.11 34.35 10.19
N ALA A 607 -10.77 34.46 10.10
CA ALA A 607 -9.86 34.02 11.17
C ALA A 607 -10.14 34.77 12.51
N HIS A 608 -10.40 36.07 12.46
CA HIS A 608 -10.77 36.85 13.65
C HIS A 608 -12.12 36.42 14.23
N ALA A 609 -13.12 36.15 13.39
CA ALA A 609 -14.41 35.66 13.83
C ALA A 609 -14.32 34.27 14.46
N LEU A 610 -13.58 33.37 13.83
CA LEU A 610 -13.31 32.01 14.35
C LEU A 610 -12.65 32.06 15.73
N VAL A 611 -11.59 32.88 15.90
CA VAL A 611 -10.90 33.02 17.19
C VAL A 611 -11.82 33.60 18.26
N ARG A 612 -12.73 34.53 17.92
CA ARG A 612 -13.74 35.02 18.86
C ARG A 612 -14.67 33.90 19.32
N ILE A 613 -15.23 33.13 18.36
CA ILE A 613 -16.12 32.00 18.67
C ILE A 613 -15.37 30.94 19.50
N LEU A 614 -14.12 30.66 19.16
CA LEU A 614 -13.29 29.71 19.92
C LEU A 614 -13.12 30.17 21.39
N LEU A 615 -12.89 31.45 21.63
CA LEU A 615 -12.77 31.97 22.98
C LEU A 615 -14.07 31.85 23.76
N ASP A 616 -15.20 32.20 23.15
CA ASP A 616 -16.54 32.09 23.76
C ASP A 616 -16.84 30.61 24.10
N VAL A 617 -16.51 29.66 23.19
CA VAL A 617 -16.68 28.23 23.43
C VAL A 617 -15.71 27.70 24.51
N ALA A 618 -14.46 28.16 24.51
CA ALA A 618 -13.46 27.75 25.50
C ALA A 618 -13.82 28.30 26.89
N ASP A 619 -14.41 29.50 26.98
CA ASP A 619 -14.96 30.04 28.21
C ASP A 619 -16.15 29.24 28.73
N ALA A 620 -17.09 28.90 27.86
CA ALA A 620 -18.27 28.13 28.23
C ALA A 620 -17.94 26.67 28.65
N ALA A 621 -16.95 26.06 27.99
CA ALA A 621 -16.55 24.70 28.25
C ALA A 621 -15.44 24.58 29.29
N ASP A 622 -14.88 25.65 29.81
CA ASP A 622 -13.69 25.70 30.65
C ASP A 622 -12.49 24.97 29.99
N GLY A 623 -12.22 25.29 28.74
CA GLY A 623 -11.22 24.60 27.90
C GLY A 623 -11.72 23.25 27.37
N GLY A 624 -10.78 22.31 27.06
CA GLY A 624 -11.12 21.03 26.43
C GLY A 624 -11.67 21.20 25.02
N VAL A 625 -11.08 22.13 24.26
CA VAL A 625 -11.52 22.49 22.91
C VAL A 625 -10.56 21.97 21.87
N PHE A 626 -11.09 21.27 20.89
CA PHE A 626 -10.35 20.82 19.73
C PHE A 626 -10.82 21.57 18.48
N VAL A 627 -9.89 22.16 17.75
CA VAL A 627 -10.20 22.94 16.53
C VAL A 627 -9.56 22.29 15.32
N LEU A 628 -10.36 21.95 14.32
CA LEU A 628 -9.91 21.32 13.09
C LEU A 628 -9.90 22.32 11.92
N PHE A 629 -8.74 22.41 11.32
CA PHE A 629 -8.46 23.24 10.15
C PHE A 629 -8.15 22.38 8.92
N THR A 630 -8.28 22.98 7.74
CA THR A 630 -7.93 22.34 6.47
C THR A 630 -6.50 22.65 6.02
N SER A 631 -5.78 23.57 6.68
CA SER A 631 -4.41 23.93 6.32
C SER A 631 -3.54 24.36 7.52
N HIS A 632 -2.24 24.07 7.44
CA HIS A 632 -1.26 24.54 8.42
C HIS A 632 -1.12 26.08 8.47
N ARG A 633 -1.44 26.77 7.38
CA ARG A 633 -1.43 28.25 7.34
C ARG A 633 -2.51 28.79 8.26
N GLU A 634 -3.71 28.23 8.24
CA GLU A 634 -4.81 28.63 9.11
C GLU A 634 -4.54 28.30 10.58
N VAL A 635 -3.95 27.13 10.87
CA VAL A 635 -3.50 26.77 12.23
C VAL A 635 -2.53 27.82 12.78
N ARG A 636 -1.49 28.16 12.02
CA ARG A 636 -0.51 29.17 12.46
C ARG A 636 -1.16 30.52 12.68
N ARG A 637 -2.03 30.94 11.76
CA ARG A 637 -2.73 32.23 11.88
C ARG A 637 -3.64 32.27 13.13
N ALA A 638 -4.38 31.19 13.40
CA ALA A 638 -5.22 31.11 14.60
C ALA A 638 -4.36 31.10 15.88
N ALA A 639 -3.24 30.39 15.89
CA ALA A 639 -2.31 30.37 17.03
C ALA A 639 -1.74 31.77 17.32
N GLU A 640 -1.32 32.52 16.31
CA GLU A 640 -0.84 33.90 16.45
C GLU A 640 -1.90 34.81 17.08
N LEU A 641 -3.14 34.75 16.59
CA LEU A 641 -4.24 35.54 17.10
C LEU A 641 -4.61 35.17 18.56
N LEU A 642 -4.57 33.87 18.92
CA LEU A 642 -4.83 33.40 20.27
C LEU A 642 -3.72 33.84 21.25
N ARG A 643 -2.45 33.74 20.84
CA ARG A 643 -1.32 34.22 21.64
C ARG A 643 -1.37 35.74 21.88
N ALA A 644 -1.73 36.49 20.85
CA ALA A 644 -1.96 37.96 20.98
C ALA A 644 -3.05 38.31 22.03
N LYS A 645 -3.95 37.36 22.28
CA LYS A 645 -4.99 37.49 23.32
C LYS A 645 -4.61 36.85 24.67
N ASN A 646 -3.36 36.43 24.83
CA ASN A 646 -2.80 35.78 26.03
C ASN A 646 -3.59 34.53 26.47
N VAL A 647 -4.11 33.74 25.54
CA VAL A 647 -4.91 32.52 25.80
C VAL A 647 -4.17 31.53 26.67
N GLU A 648 -2.85 31.41 26.49
CA GLU A 648 -1.95 30.49 27.24
C GLU A 648 -1.97 30.74 28.76
N ARG A 649 -2.41 31.93 29.23
CA ARG A 649 -2.57 32.18 30.66
C ARG A 649 -3.79 31.49 31.25
N ARG A 650 -4.75 31.10 30.43
CA ARG A 650 -6.02 30.48 30.84
C ARG A 650 -6.05 28.98 30.55
N TRP A 651 -5.63 28.58 29.34
CA TRP A 651 -5.62 27.22 28.89
C TRP A 651 -4.32 26.91 28.14
N PRO A 652 -3.73 25.70 28.31
CA PRO A 652 -2.62 25.28 27.47
C PRO A 652 -3.00 25.31 25.99
N LEU A 653 -2.22 26.00 25.17
CA LEU A 653 -2.39 26.03 23.73
C LEU A 653 -1.47 25.01 23.07
N LEU A 654 -2.05 24.04 22.38
CA LEU A 654 -1.35 22.97 21.69
C LEU A 654 -1.51 23.16 20.18
N VAL A 655 -0.42 23.29 19.44
CA VAL A 655 -0.44 23.68 18.03
C VAL A 655 0.20 22.61 17.17
N HIS A 656 -0.54 22.09 16.20
CA HIS A 656 -0.01 21.14 15.23
C HIS A 656 1.09 21.78 14.38
N GLY A 657 2.24 21.13 14.36
CA GLY A 657 3.45 21.61 13.69
C GLY A 657 4.52 22.16 14.66
N GLU A 658 4.18 22.38 15.93
CA GLU A 658 5.14 22.73 17.00
C GLU A 658 5.60 21.51 17.80
N ASP A 659 4.80 20.43 17.77
CA ASP A 659 5.15 19.15 18.40
C ASP A 659 4.54 17.98 17.59
N GLY A 660 5.00 16.76 17.88
CA GLY A 660 4.49 15.55 17.23
C GLY A 660 3.02 15.28 17.59
N ARG A 661 2.24 14.77 16.62
CA ARG A 661 0.80 14.50 16.76
C ARG A 661 0.44 13.71 18.02
N ASP A 662 1.13 12.60 18.26
CA ASP A 662 0.82 11.70 19.38
C ASP A 662 1.13 12.35 20.72
N ARG A 663 2.20 13.17 20.81
CA ARG A 663 2.55 13.93 21.99
C ARG A 663 1.51 15.04 22.27
N LEU A 664 1.05 15.72 21.21
CA LEU A 664 -0.02 16.72 21.35
C LEU A 664 -1.31 16.09 21.89
N LEU A 665 -1.71 14.91 21.39
CA LEU A 665 -2.89 14.19 21.87
C LEU A 665 -2.75 13.76 23.34
N THR A 666 -1.58 13.21 23.71
CA THR A 666 -1.31 12.84 25.11
C THR A 666 -1.40 14.05 26.04
N ARG A 667 -0.75 15.16 25.67
CA ARG A 667 -0.81 16.41 26.44
C ARG A 667 -2.22 16.99 26.52
N PHE A 668 -3.03 16.86 25.46
CA PHE A 668 -4.42 17.28 25.43
C PHE A 668 -5.26 16.47 26.42
N GLN A 669 -5.11 15.15 26.39
CA GLN A 669 -5.79 14.23 27.32
C GLN A 669 -5.40 14.48 28.78
N GLU A 670 -4.09 14.62 29.04
CA GLU A 670 -3.57 14.86 30.41
C GLU A 670 -3.96 16.22 30.98
N SER A 671 -3.99 17.24 30.13
CA SER A 671 -4.39 18.58 30.54
C SER A 671 -5.86 18.68 30.95
N GLY A 672 -6.76 17.97 30.24
CA GLY A 672 -8.20 18.05 30.43
C GLY A 672 -8.84 19.41 30.12
N ARG A 673 -8.03 20.46 29.87
CA ARG A 673 -8.47 21.84 29.65
C ARG A 673 -7.75 22.55 28.50
N ALA A 674 -6.91 21.84 27.75
CA ALA A 674 -6.14 22.45 26.67
C ALA A 674 -7.03 22.87 25.48
N VAL A 675 -6.52 23.81 24.68
CA VAL A 675 -7.03 24.14 23.34
C VAL A 675 -6.05 23.51 22.34
N LEU A 676 -6.52 22.58 21.51
CA LEU A 676 -5.70 21.89 20.50
C LEU A 676 -6.12 22.37 19.11
N LEU A 677 -5.13 22.89 18.35
CA LEU A 677 -5.32 23.26 16.94
C LEU A 677 -4.71 22.19 16.04
N GLY A 678 -5.55 21.50 15.27
CA GLY A 678 -5.14 20.38 14.39
C GLY A 678 -5.45 20.62 12.91
N THR A 679 -4.73 19.92 12.02
CA THR A 679 -5.04 19.88 10.58
C THR A 679 -5.49 18.46 10.18
N THR A 680 -5.50 18.17 8.88
CA THR A 680 -6.01 16.94 8.26
C THR A 680 -5.67 15.64 9.00
N SER A 681 -4.45 15.50 9.53
CA SER A 681 -4.07 14.28 10.28
C SER A 681 -4.81 14.09 11.60
N PHE A 682 -5.54 15.09 12.06
CA PHE A 682 -6.37 15.03 13.27
C PHE A 682 -7.87 14.86 12.99
N TRP A 683 -8.28 14.87 11.71
CA TRP A 683 -9.68 14.67 11.35
C TRP A 683 -10.12 13.22 11.56
N GLU A 684 -9.16 12.29 11.56
CA GLU A 684 -9.41 10.87 11.69
C GLU A 684 -8.42 10.18 12.64
N GLY A 685 -8.82 9.02 13.18
CA GLY A 685 -7.96 8.21 14.04
C GLY A 685 -7.59 8.91 15.36
N VAL A 686 -8.47 9.77 15.87
CA VAL A 686 -8.36 10.42 17.18
C VAL A 686 -9.47 9.88 18.07
N ASP A 687 -9.06 9.31 19.22
CA ASP A 687 -9.97 8.89 20.28
C ASP A 687 -9.57 9.58 21.59
N VAL A 688 -10.45 10.46 22.05
CA VAL A 688 -10.27 11.20 23.31
C VAL A 688 -11.51 10.93 24.18
N PRO A 689 -11.47 9.88 25.00
CA PRO A 689 -12.60 9.52 25.84
C PRO A 689 -12.79 10.50 27.01
N GLY A 690 -14.03 10.85 27.28
CA GLY A 690 -14.44 11.61 28.46
C GLY A 690 -14.14 13.10 28.43
N ASP A 691 -13.99 13.69 29.61
CA ASP A 691 -13.92 15.13 29.88
C ASP A 691 -12.84 15.95 29.15
N PRO A 692 -11.71 15.41 28.72
CA PRO A 692 -10.70 16.21 28.02
C PRO A 692 -11.20 16.85 26.72
N LEU A 693 -12.18 16.24 26.01
CA LEU A 693 -12.80 16.81 24.82
C LEU A 693 -14.24 17.19 25.07
N ARG A 694 -14.50 18.48 25.27
CA ARG A 694 -15.84 19.04 25.53
C ARG A 694 -16.43 19.75 24.34
N ALA A 695 -15.59 20.34 23.49
CA ALA A 695 -16.04 21.04 22.31
C ALA A 695 -15.13 20.77 21.11
N LEU A 696 -15.76 20.62 19.95
CA LEU A 696 -15.09 20.47 18.66
C LEU A 696 -15.51 21.63 17.75
N LEU A 697 -14.53 22.38 17.23
CA LEU A 697 -14.77 23.41 16.23
C LEU A 697 -14.25 22.95 14.87
N LEU A 698 -15.08 22.98 13.86
CA LEU A 698 -14.71 22.79 12.47
C LEU A 698 -14.57 24.16 11.80
N ALA A 699 -13.35 24.59 11.53
CA ALA A 699 -13.11 25.89 10.90
C ALA A 699 -13.67 25.95 9.47
N LYS A 700 -13.58 24.83 8.75
CA LYS A 700 -14.17 24.59 7.43
C LYS A 700 -14.47 23.10 7.25
N ILE A 701 -15.43 22.78 6.41
CA ILE A 701 -15.64 21.41 5.94
C ILE A 701 -14.57 21.08 4.88
N PRO A 702 -13.89 19.93 4.98
CA PRO A 702 -12.82 19.53 4.07
C PRO A 702 -13.38 18.94 2.76
N PHE A 703 -13.84 19.78 1.86
CA PHE A 703 -14.16 19.32 0.52
C PHE A 703 -12.92 18.92 -0.26
N ARG A 704 -13.06 18.02 -1.22
CA ARG A 704 -12.02 17.72 -2.20
C ARG A 704 -11.57 19.01 -2.90
N VAL A 705 -10.28 19.12 -3.22
CA VAL A 705 -9.75 20.32 -3.87
C VAL A 705 -10.10 20.29 -5.35
N PRO A 706 -10.94 21.21 -5.86
CA PRO A 706 -11.41 21.17 -7.26
C PRO A 706 -10.28 21.26 -8.30
N THR A 707 -9.13 21.83 -7.92
CA THR A 707 -7.95 21.97 -8.80
C THR A 707 -7.00 20.77 -8.73
N GLU A 708 -7.28 19.79 -7.87
CA GLU A 708 -6.52 18.54 -7.88
C GLU A 708 -6.82 17.76 -9.17
N PRO A 709 -5.79 17.27 -9.90
CA PRO A 709 -5.96 16.77 -11.27
C PRO A 709 -7.03 15.70 -11.45
N LEU A 710 -7.07 14.71 -10.55
CA LEU A 710 -8.04 13.62 -10.63
C LEU A 710 -9.46 14.12 -10.30
N THR A 711 -9.59 14.97 -9.29
CA THR A 711 -10.86 15.62 -8.91
C THR A 711 -11.39 16.47 -10.06
N ALA A 712 -10.54 17.32 -10.65
CA ALA A 712 -10.93 18.16 -11.79
C ALA A 712 -11.40 17.33 -12.99
N ALA A 713 -10.67 16.28 -13.34
CA ALA A 713 -11.03 15.41 -14.47
C ALA A 713 -12.35 14.68 -14.26
N ARG A 714 -12.61 14.22 -13.03
CA ARG A 714 -13.88 13.57 -12.66
C ARG A 714 -15.05 14.53 -12.69
N CYS A 715 -14.86 15.75 -12.20
CA CYS A 715 -15.87 16.79 -12.29
C CYS A 715 -16.23 17.10 -13.74
N GLU A 716 -15.23 17.26 -14.60
CA GLU A 716 -15.45 17.48 -16.04
C GLU A 716 -16.19 16.30 -16.71
N ALA A 717 -15.83 15.07 -16.37
CA ALA A 717 -16.51 13.89 -16.91
C ALA A 717 -17.99 13.81 -16.47
N ILE A 718 -18.30 14.28 -15.26
CA ILE A 718 -19.69 14.40 -14.77
C ILE A 718 -20.43 15.48 -15.54
N GLU A 719 -19.83 16.67 -15.71
CA GLU A 719 -20.42 17.77 -16.47
C GLU A 719 -20.69 17.38 -17.94
N GLN A 720 -19.76 16.67 -18.58
CA GLN A 720 -19.93 16.20 -19.97
C GLN A 720 -21.12 15.27 -20.16
N ARG A 721 -21.49 14.49 -19.14
CA ARG A 721 -22.71 13.66 -19.14
C ARG A 721 -23.97 14.39 -18.63
N GLY A 722 -23.86 15.69 -18.34
CA GLY A 722 -24.96 16.54 -17.89
C GLY A 722 -25.28 16.44 -16.39
N GLY A 723 -24.37 15.87 -15.59
CA GLY A 723 -24.51 15.77 -14.15
C GLY A 723 -24.01 17.03 -13.40
N ASP A 724 -24.25 17.08 -12.09
CA ASP A 724 -23.74 18.11 -11.19
C ASP A 724 -22.53 17.57 -10.38
N PRO A 725 -21.30 18.00 -10.69
CA PRO A 725 -20.11 17.52 -9.99
C PRO A 725 -20.13 17.75 -8.48
N PHE A 726 -20.76 18.84 -8.05
CA PHE A 726 -20.83 19.14 -6.61
C PHE A 726 -21.72 18.13 -5.89
N ALA A 727 -22.93 17.90 -6.41
CA ALA A 727 -23.87 16.95 -5.82
C ALA A 727 -23.45 15.48 -5.97
N GLU A 728 -22.83 15.14 -7.12
CA GLU A 728 -22.53 13.73 -7.46
C GLU A 728 -21.16 13.25 -6.98
N TYR A 729 -20.20 14.18 -6.69
CA TYR A 729 -18.83 13.78 -6.38
C TYR A 729 -18.17 14.54 -5.23
N MET A 730 -18.45 15.84 -5.10
CA MET A 730 -17.77 16.67 -4.08
C MET A 730 -18.42 16.56 -2.69
N VAL A 731 -19.73 16.34 -2.64
CA VAL A 731 -20.50 16.18 -1.39
C VAL A 731 -20.51 14.74 -0.87
N PRO A 732 -20.79 13.72 -1.72
CA PRO A 732 -20.71 12.33 -1.27
C PRO A 732 -19.28 11.93 -0.96
#